data_f54f83c50f58ce57e0c537f6e7bf9500
#
_entry.id   f54f83c50f58ce57e0c537f6e7bf9500
#
_cell.length_a   1.000
_cell.length_b   1.000
_cell.length_c   1.000
_cell.angle_alpha   90.00
_cell.angle_beta   90.00
_cell.angle_gamma   90.00
#
_symmetry.space_group_name_H-M   'P 1'
#
loop_
_entity.id
_entity.type
_entity.pdbx_description
1 polymer ?
#
loop_
_entity_poly.entity_id
_entity_poly.type
_entity_poly.pdbx_seq_one_letter_code
_entity_poly.pdbx_strand_id
1 'polypeptide(L)'
;MNVPEVVEYARGLKHVAFADEGKWSCSVDYLAKIKEAIKEHNLNRVVIASCTPRTHEPLFKQTVKEAGLNPYLLEFVSIREQDSWVHMGEPERATQKAKDLIKMGVAKAIFLEEGEEIRLPVQTDCLVIGGGVAGMSAALQIADQGFQTILVEREPKLGGLLNRVSTVSHDHGVMPAPEIVRVKATLVESHPNINVYTGTEIESLQGYIGNYKVKLKTNGKSSEEALDISTIIVATGMKELEPTGQYEYGSDSRVITQLELEELLRGMSENSELKVKDVVMINCVNSKNETRGCCNIGCSISVKNALALKKLHPDLQIHILYRDLSMVKEEHFHLDEAKGAGIKFIRFPDDRYPQLVKEDGRFVIRVYDILLGKELEIPSDMLVLTTAFKGNETVGQIKGYLKVSANSDGFFQEAHVKLGPVDFPSAGISLSGCAKSPKNFKESCEEGMAAAMRVSIPMKKGYIEAEGIVADIDLTDCSKCSLCYKNCPFSAIQLDENKQPSVIKALCKGCGLCAADCPKECITIVHYSDEQLLAQVEAALEESPEKKILGFVCHWCALGGVDMAGVSRLQYPSNARLIRVMCSARVPIKLIERAFELGAAGVLVVGCEFPTCHYITGNYACEARMNRAKKKLSKKGVDPDKLWVDWCSAADGPKFANIMRDMVKQLNLG
;
A
#
# COMPACT_ATOMS: atom_id res chain seq x y z
N MET A 1 -25.50 5.56 19.93
CA MET A 1 -25.51 7.01 19.61
C MET A 1 -26.95 7.44 19.32
N ASN A 2 -27.38 8.55 19.91
CA ASN A 2 -28.70 9.17 19.69
C ASN A 2 -28.59 10.26 18.62
N VAL A 3 -28.95 9.92 17.37
CA VAL A 3 -28.81 10.83 16.22
C VAL A 3 -29.68 12.09 16.35
N PRO A 4 -30.97 12.04 16.73
CA PRO A 4 -31.78 13.24 16.93
C PRO A 4 -31.15 14.23 17.92
N GLU A 5 -30.61 13.75 19.03
CA GLU A 5 -29.95 14.59 20.04
C GLU A 5 -28.69 15.25 19.50
N VAL A 6 -27.93 14.53 18.64
CA VAL A 6 -26.73 15.06 17.98
C VAL A 6 -27.11 16.15 16.98
N VAL A 7 -28.20 15.99 16.22
CA VAL A 7 -28.69 16.99 15.27
C VAL A 7 -29.15 18.24 15.99
N GLU A 8 -29.90 18.09 17.09
CA GLU A 8 -30.36 19.25 17.88
C GLU A 8 -29.18 20.02 18.50
N TYR A 9 -28.14 19.28 18.97
CA TYR A 9 -26.91 19.91 19.41
C TYR A 9 -26.21 20.66 18.26
N ALA A 10 -26.15 20.08 17.07
CA ALA A 10 -25.52 20.72 15.91
C ALA A 10 -26.25 22.01 15.51
N ARG A 11 -27.57 22.05 15.58
CA ARG A 11 -28.38 23.26 15.32
C ARG A 11 -28.06 24.42 16.28
N GLY A 12 -27.67 24.09 17.51
CA GLY A 12 -27.27 25.06 18.54
C GLY A 12 -25.85 25.61 18.39
N LEU A 13 -25.04 25.02 17.54
CA LEU A 13 -23.65 25.46 17.35
C LEU A 13 -23.58 26.81 16.62
N LYS A 14 -22.65 27.65 17.05
CA LYS A 14 -22.37 28.92 16.38
C LYS A 14 -21.94 28.65 14.92
N HIS A 15 -22.44 29.47 14.00
CA HIS A 15 -22.17 29.36 12.54
C HIS A 15 -22.87 28.19 11.83
N VAL A 16 -23.74 27.42 12.49
CA VAL A 16 -24.59 26.43 11.83
C VAL A 16 -25.92 27.06 11.50
N ALA A 17 -26.19 27.19 10.21
CA ALA A 17 -27.48 27.75 9.72
C ALA A 17 -28.58 26.66 9.55
N PHE A 18 -28.15 25.42 9.26
CA PHE A 18 -29.04 24.30 9.02
C PHE A 18 -28.38 23.00 9.45
N ALA A 19 -29.12 22.08 10.08
CA ALA A 19 -28.71 20.73 10.38
C ALA A 19 -29.89 19.76 10.26
N ASP A 20 -29.65 18.63 9.61
CA ASP A 20 -30.66 17.58 9.36
C ASP A 20 -30.02 16.19 9.49
N GLU A 21 -30.89 15.16 9.63
CA GLU A 21 -30.50 13.77 9.72
C GLU A 21 -30.93 12.96 8.50
N GLY A 22 -30.10 11.95 8.13
CA GLY A 22 -30.44 11.00 7.08
C GLY A 22 -29.96 9.61 7.39
N LYS A 23 -30.80 8.60 7.20
CA LYS A 23 -30.39 7.18 7.38
C LYS A 23 -29.27 6.76 6.42
N TRP A 24 -29.32 7.28 5.19
CA TRP A 24 -28.36 7.01 4.12
C TRP A 24 -28.04 8.31 3.38
N SER A 25 -27.17 9.12 3.98
CA SER A 25 -26.77 10.43 3.41
C SER A 25 -26.13 10.34 2.03
N CYS A 26 -25.60 9.17 1.63
CA CYS A 26 -25.05 8.91 0.29
C CYS A 26 -26.10 8.41 -0.73
N SER A 27 -27.39 8.28 -0.37
CA SER A 27 -28.44 7.92 -1.33
C SER A 27 -28.77 9.08 -2.26
N VAL A 28 -29.24 8.76 -3.48
CA VAL A 28 -29.60 9.75 -4.50
C VAL A 28 -30.57 10.80 -3.97
N ASP A 29 -31.61 10.37 -3.23
CA ASP A 29 -32.63 11.26 -2.66
C ASP A 29 -32.00 12.21 -1.63
N TYR A 30 -31.09 11.72 -0.79
CA TYR A 30 -30.49 12.57 0.24
C TYR A 30 -29.43 13.52 -0.35
N LEU A 31 -28.71 13.09 -1.38
CA LEU A 31 -27.82 13.98 -2.15
C LEU A 31 -28.58 15.13 -2.81
N ALA A 32 -29.83 14.86 -3.29
CA ALA A 32 -30.71 15.92 -3.80
C ALA A 32 -31.12 16.92 -2.68
N LYS A 33 -31.46 16.43 -1.49
CA LYS A 33 -31.75 17.29 -0.32
C LYS A 33 -30.57 18.15 0.09
N ILE A 34 -29.36 17.61 0.06
CA ILE A 34 -28.13 18.40 0.33
C ILE A 34 -28.03 19.57 -0.66
N LYS A 35 -28.24 19.31 -1.96
CA LYS A 35 -28.21 20.36 -2.99
C LYS A 35 -29.31 21.42 -2.80
N GLU A 36 -30.50 21.02 -2.39
CA GLU A 36 -31.60 21.91 -2.07
C GLU A 36 -31.24 22.76 -0.84
N ALA A 37 -30.79 22.17 0.26
CA ALA A 37 -30.45 22.87 1.48
C ALA A 37 -29.33 23.92 1.25
N ILE A 38 -28.33 23.61 0.44
CA ILE A 38 -27.27 24.57 0.06
C ILE A 38 -27.86 25.82 -0.56
N LYS A 39 -28.85 25.67 -1.45
CA LYS A 39 -29.49 26.79 -2.16
C LYS A 39 -30.50 27.53 -1.28
N GLU A 40 -31.35 26.77 -0.59
CA GLU A 40 -32.45 27.34 0.24
C GLU A 40 -31.93 28.18 1.40
N HIS A 41 -30.88 27.69 2.07
CA HIS A 41 -30.27 28.35 3.22
C HIS A 41 -29.03 29.16 2.89
N ASN A 42 -28.71 29.33 1.59
CA ASN A 42 -27.52 30.04 1.10
C ASN A 42 -26.24 29.63 1.85
N LEU A 43 -26.02 28.33 1.96
CA LEU A 43 -24.90 27.77 2.71
C LEU A 43 -23.58 28.03 1.95
N ASN A 44 -22.56 28.47 2.68
CA ASN A 44 -21.22 28.71 2.15
C ASN A 44 -20.19 27.68 2.60
N ARG A 45 -20.56 26.73 3.46
CA ARG A 45 -19.79 25.59 3.95
C ARG A 45 -20.71 24.41 4.20
N VAL A 46 -20.20 23.20 4.06
CA VAL A 46 -20.95 21.96 4.36
C VAL A 46 -20.11 21.06 5.23
N VAL A 47 -20.71 20.53 6.30
CA VAL A 47 -20.11 19.48 7.14
C VAL A 47 -20.95 18.21 7.00
N ILE A 48 -20.34 17.13 6.53
CA ILE A 48 -20.98 15.82 6.43
C ILE A 48 -20.48 14.93 7.56
N ALA A 49 -21.36 14.66 8.53
CA ALA A 49 -21.08 13.75 9.64
C ALA A 49 -21.67 12.37 9.35
N SER A 50 -20.86 11.43 8.85
CA SER A 50 -21.36 10.11 8.43
C SER A 50 -20.31 9.00 8.56
N CYS A 51 -20.05 8.26 7.49
CA CYS A 51 -19.02 7.22 7.41
C CYS A 51 -17.61 7.82 7.29
N THR A 52 -16.61 6.98 7.05
CA THR A 52 -15.24 7.44 6.80
C THR A 52 -15.15 8.27 5.51
N PRO A 53 -14.38 9.38 5.52
CA PRO A 53 -14.13 10.19 4.33
C PRO A 53 -13.48 9.37 3.19
N ARG A 54 -12.74 8.33 3.52
CA ARG A 54 -12.04 7.48 2.53
C ARG A 54 -12.99 6.79 1.54
N THR A 55 -14.26 6.65 1.87
CA THR A 55 -15.23 5.92 1.04
C THR A 55 -16.05 6.87 0.16
N HIS A 56 -16.64 7.93 0.76
CA HIS A 56 -17.66 8.72 0.07
C HIS A 56 -17.33 10.23 -0.03
N GLU A 57 -16.20 10.71 0.47
CA GLU A 57 -15.81 12.12 0.34
C GLU A 57 -15.86 12.61 -1.13
N PRO A 58 -15.38 11.85 -2.14
CA PRO A 58 -15.50 12.27 -3.55
C PRO A 58 -16.93 12.45 -4.02
N LEU A 59 -17.86 11.59 -3.58
CA LEU A 59 -19.28 11.69 -3.91
C LEU A 59 -19.90 12.99 -3.37
N PHE A 60 -19.62 13.33 -2.12
CA PHE A 60 -20.14 14.55 -1.51
C PHE A 60 -19.45 15.81 -2.07
N LYS A 61 -18.14 15.75 -2.40
CA LYS A 61 -17.44 16.83 -3.13
C LYS A 61 -18.13 17.12 -4.47
N GLN A 62 -18.47 16.07 -5.22
CA GLN A 62 -19.20 16.20 -6.47
C GLN A 62 -20.62 16.80 -6.24
N THR A 63 -21.31 16.35 -5.19
CA THR A 63 -22.66 16.84 -4.84
C THR A 63 -22.67 18.34 -4.53
N VAL A 64 -21.72 18.82 -3.71
CA VAL A 64 -21.63 20.26 -3.40
C VAL A 64 -21.22 21.08 -4.61
N LYS A 65 -20.35 20.52 -5.48
CA LYS A 65 -19.98 21.15 -6.77
C LYS A 65 -21.17 21.30 -7.70
N GLU A 66 -22.04 20.29 -7.79
CA GLU A 66 -23.29 20.34 -8.57
C GLU A 66 -24.30 21.36 -8.00
N ALA A 67 -24.25 21.64 -6.69
CA ALA A 67 -25.03 22.69 -6.06
C ALA A 67 -24.47 24.11 -6.29
N GLY A 68 -23.28 24.24 -6.88
CA GLY A 68 -22.61 25.53 -7.14
C GLY A 68 -21.63 25.96 -6.05
N LEU A 69 -21.33 25.10 -5.08
CA LEU A 69 -20.38 25.39 -4.03
C LEU A 69 -19.01 24.77 -4.37
N ASN A 70 -17.91 25.46 -4.03
CA ASN A 70 -16.57 24.92 -4.22
C ASN A 70 -16.38 23.64 -3.40
N PRO A 71 -15.88 22.53 -3.98
CA PRO A 71 -15.78 21.23 -3.29
C PRO A 71 -14.78 21.23 -2.11
N TYR A 72 -13.89 22.20 -2.01
CA TYR A 72 -12.98 22.37 -0.86
C TYR A 72 -13.64 23.05 0.35
N LEU A 73 -14.88 23.53 0.21
CA LEU A 73 -15.68 24.08 1.30
C LEU A 73 -16.52 23.00 2.02
N LEU A 74 -16.16 21.73 1.79
CA LEU A 74 -16.71 20.55 2.44
C LEU A 74 -15.76 20.02 3.51
N GLU A 75 -16.26 19.83 4.75
CA GLU A 75 -15.57 19.03 5.78
C GLU A 75 -16.31 17.70 5.99
N PHE A 76 -15.55 16.65 6.23
CA PHE A 76 -16.08 15.30 6.40
C PHE A 76 -15.70 14.69 7.75
N VAL A 77 -16.69 14.35 8.56
CA VAL A 77 -16.55 13.85 9.94
C VAL A 77 -17.01 12.40 10.03
N SER A 78 -16.14 11.49 10.45
CA SER A 78 -16.52 10.09 10.66
C SER A 78 -17.13 9.87 12.05
N ILE A 79 -18.45 9.73 12.12
CA ILE A 79 -19.19 9.37 13.34
C ILE A 79 -19.67 7.91 13.33
N ARG A 80 -19.35 7.16 12.28
CA ARG A 80 -19.70 5.75 12.17
C ARG A 80 -18.54 4.85 12.61
N GLU A 81 -17.44 4.83 11.85
CA GLU A 81 -16.28 3.98 12.11
C GLU A 81 -15.50 4.42 13.36
N GLN A 82 -15.43 5.72 13.59
CA GLN A 82 -14.65 6.28 14.71
C GLN A 82 -15.47 6.47 15.99
N ASP A 83 -16.77 6.20 15.95
CA ASP A 83 -17.65 6.43 17.09
C ASP A 83 -18.70 5.30 17.25
N SER A 84 -19.84 5.34 16.52
CA SER A 84 -20.97 4.47 16.81
C SER A 84 -20.65 2.97 16.70
N TRP A 85 -19.76 2.55 15.85
CA TRP A 85 -19.38 1.15 15.70
C TRP A 85 -18.36 0.65 16.72
N VAL A 86 -17.55 1.53 17.26
CA VAL A 86 -16.50 1.18 18.25
C VAL A 86 -16.91 1.47 19.68
N HIS A 87 -18.13 2.01 19.90
CA HIS A 87 -18.70 2.31 21.22
C HIS A 87 -20.15 1.80 21.32
N MET A 88 -20.43 0.63 20.74
CA MET A 88 -21.80 0.06 20.70
C MET A 88 -22.38 -0.21 22.10
N GLY A 89 -21.53 -0.56 23.06
CA GLY A 89 -21.92 -0.81 24.44
C GLY A 89 -22.11 0.44 25.31
N GLU A 90 -21.75 1.63 24.79
CA GLU A 90 -21.75 2.89 25.54
C GLU A 90 -22.49 4.01 24.78
N PRO A 91 -23.81 3.89 24.51
CA PRO A 91 -24.53 4.79 23.60
C PRO A 91 -24.52 6.25 24.03
N GLU A 92 -24.51 6.54 25.32
CA GLU A 92 -24.45 7.90 25.86
C GLU A 92 -23.09 8.55 25.62
N ARG A 93 -22.00 7.82 25.91
CA ARG A 93 -20.62 8.25 25.61
C ARG A 93 -20.38 8.43 24.11
N ALA A 94 -20.93 7.54 23.28
CA ALA A 94 -20.90 7.67 21.83
C ALA A 94 -21.66 8.94 21.37
N THR A 95 -22.82 9.24 21.96
CA THR A 95 -23.56 10.47 21.65
C THR A 95 -22.73 11.72 21.99
N GLN A 96 -22.09 11.74 23.16
CA GLN A 96 -21.22 12.85 23.55
C GLN A 96 -20.01 12.99 22.64
N LYS A 97 -19.38 11.86 22.27
CA LYS A 97 -18.24 11.87 21.33
C LYS A 97 -18.65 12.38 19.95
N ALA A 98 -19.82 11.98 19.42
CA ALA A 98 -20.35 12.48 18.16
C ALA A 98 -20.53 14.00 18.18
N LYS A 99 -21.06 14.57 19.28
CA LYS A 99 -21.19 16.02 19.45
C LYS A 99 -19.84 16.72 19.37
N ASP A 100 -18.82 16.20 20.06
CA ASP A 100 -17.47 16.75 20.00
C ASP A 100 -16.89 16.68 18.58
N LEU A 101 -17.02 15.54 17.90
CA LEU A 101 -16.52 15.36 16.53
C LEU A 101 -17.18 16.33 15.54
N ILE A 102 -18.49 16.55 15.67
CA ILE A 102 -19.21 17.52 14.83
C ILE A 102 -18.75 18.95 15.16
N LYS A 103 -18.64 19.30 16.44
CA LYS A 103 -18.11 20.60 16.86
C LYS A 103 -16.71 20.86 16.29
N MET A 104 -15.82 19.86 16.30
CA MET A 104 -14.51 19.92 15.67
C MET A 104 -14.60 20.15 14.15
N GLY A 105 -15.51 19.45 13.48
CA GLY A 105 -15.77 19.63 12.05
C GLY A 105 -16.28 21.01 11.69
N VAL A 106 -17.22 21.55 12.48
CA VAL A 106 -17.74 22.91 12.32
C VAL A 106 -16.66 23.96 12.57
N ALA A 107 -15.87 23.78 13.63
CA ALA A 107 -14.75 24.70 13.94
C ALA A 107 -13.73 24.77 12.82
N LYS A 108 -13.38 23.64 12.21
CA LYS A 108 -12.51 23.61 11.01
C LYS A 108 -13.18 24.25 9.80
N ALA A 109 -14.48 23.97 9.60
CA ALA A 109 -15.21 24.45 8.42
C ALA A 109 -15.22 25.97 8.29
N ILE A 110 -15.16 26.71 9.40
CA ILE A 110 -15.10 28.17 9.41
C ILE A 110 -13.85 28.69 8.63
N PHE A 111 -12.75 27.96 8.72
CA PHE A 111 -11.47 28.32 8.09
C PHE A 111 -11.23 27.63 6.74
N LEU A 112 -12.24 26.95 6.18
CA LEU A 112 -12.09 26.38 4.84
C LEU A 112 -12.08 27.49 3.80
N GLU A 113 -11.18 27.37 2.85
CA GLU A 113 -11.03 28.26 1.71
C GLU A 113 -11.32 27.52 0.41
N GLU A 114 -11.67 28.28 -0.62
CA GLU A 114 -11.84 27.73 -1.96
C GLU A 114 -10.53 27.19 -2.47
N GLY A 115 -10.57 25.99 -3.01
CA GLY A 115 -9.42 25.35 -3.66
C GLY A 115 -9.59 25.30 -5.16
N GLU A 116 -8.49 25.18 -5.86
CA GLU A 116 -8.45 25.00 -7.31
C GLU A 116 -8.23 23.53 -7.66
N GLU A 117 -9.02 22.99 -8.57
CA GLU A 117 -8.70 21.71 -9.23
C GLU A 117 -7.55 21.95 -10.20
N ILE A 118 -6.46 21.23 -10.01
CA ILE A 118 -5.28 21.34 -10.87
C ILE A 118 -5.45 20.37 -12.02
N ARG A 119 -5.65 20.89 -13.25
CA ARG A 119 -5.68 20.07 -14.46
C ARG A 119 -4.30 20.05 -15.10
N LEU A 120 -3.74 18.85 -15.21
CA LEU A 120 -2.46 18.59 -15.83
C LEU A 120 -2.69 17.90 -17.18
N PRO A 121 -2.15 18.40 -18.30
CA PRO A 121 -2.28 17.74 -19.59
C PRO A 121 -1.55 16.38 -19.56
N VAL A 122 -2.14 15.40 -20.23
CA VAL A 122 -1.60 14.04 -20.34
C VAL A 122 -1.56 13.68 -21.83
N GLN A 123 -0.40 13.30 -22.32
CA GLN A 123 -0.20 12.78 -23.67
C GLN A 123 -0.60 11.29 -23.76
N THR A 124 -0.29 10.62 -24.85
CA THR A 124 -0.77 9.26 -25.15
C THR A 124 0.31 8.18 -25.02
N ASP A 125 1.51 8.50 -24.52
CA ASP A 125 2.63 7.57 -24.44
C ASP A 125 2.74 6.94 -23.06
N CYS A 126 2.80 5.62 -23.01
CA CYS A 126 2.94 4.85 -21.76
C CYS A 126 4.26 4.09 -21.75
N LEU A 127 4.98 4.16 -20.62
CA LEU A 127 6.16 3.36 -20.34
C LEU A 127 5.76 2.13 -19.51
N VAL A 128 6.12 0.95 -19.98
CA VAL A 128 6.02 -0.31 -19.23
C VAL A 128 7.43 -0.77 -18.88
N ILE A 129 7.72 -0.90 -17.56
CA ILE A 129 9.01 -1.31 -17.05
C ILE A 129 8.98 -2.79 -16.65
N GLY A 130 9.59 -3.63 -17.46
CA GLY A 130 9.67 -5.08 -17.29
C GLY A 130 8.89 -5.84 -18.37
N GLY A 131 9.60 -6.68 -19.14
CA GLY A 131 9.05 -7.49 -20.23
C GLY A 131 8.64 -8.91 -19.82
N GLY A 132 8.31 -9.11 -18.54
CA GLY A 132 7.68 -10.34 -18.05
C GLY A 132 6.20 -10.43 -18.48
N VAL A 133 5.51 -11.51 -18.08
CA VAL A 133 4.13 -11.76 -18.50
C VAL A 133 3.15 -10.64 -18.14
N ALA A 134 3.31 -10.02 -16.97
CA ALA A 134 2.48 -8.90 -16.55
C ALA A 134 2.72 -7.66 -17.42
N GLY A 135 3.98 -7.32 -17.70
CA GLY A 135 4.34 -6.18 -18.55
C GLY A 135 3.93 -6.38 -20.00
N MET A 136 4.12 -7.58 -20.57
CA MET A 136 3.64 -7.91 -21.91
C MET A 136 2.12 -7.81 -22.02
N SER A 137 1.38 -8.30 -21.00
CA SER A 137 -0.09 -8.19 -20.96
C SER A 137 -0.55 -6.73 -20.84
N ALA A 138 0.15 -5.93 -20.05
CA ALA A 138 -0.13 -4.50 -19.93
C ALA A 138 0.16 -3.74 -21.24
N ALA A 139 1.30 -4.01 -21.88
CA ALA A 139 1.69 -3.35 -23.13
C ALA A 139 0.68 -3.64 -24.24
N LEU A 140 0.28 -4.88 -24.43
CA LEU A 140 -0.76 -5.26 -25.40
C LEU A 140 -2.08 -4.55 -25.11
N GLN A 141 -2.54 -4.57 -23.85
CA GLN A 141 -3.81 -3.96 -23.47
C GLN A 141 -3.84 -2.44 -23.69
N ILE A 142 -2.72 -1.73 -23.54
CA ILE A 142 -2.62 -0.30 -23.83
C ILE A 142 -2.59 -0.05 -25.34
N ALA A 143 -1.77 -0.83 -26.07
CA ALA A 143 -1.59 -0.68 -27.50
C ALA A 143 -2.85 -1.01 -28.29
N ASP A 144 -3.63 -2.02 -27.85
CA ASP A 144 -4.95 -2.36 -28.42
C ASP A 144 -5.99 -1.24 -28.27
N GLN A 145 -5.79 -0.32 -27.31
CA GLN A 145 -6.61 0.90 -27.18
C GLN A 145 -6.14 2.05 -28.09
N GLY A 146 -5.09 1.84 -28.88
CA GLY A 146 -4.53 2.80 -29.81
C GLY A 146 -3.48 3.75 -29.23
N PHE A 147 -2.99 3.52 -28.00
CA PHE A 147 -1.96 4.33 -27.37
C PHE A 147 -0.55 3.81 -27.67
N GLN A 148 0.39 4.73 -27.81
CA GLN A 148 1.81 4.37 -27.96
C GLN A 148 2.36 3.79 -26.66
N THR A 149 3.07 2.69 -26.76
CA THR A 149 3.60 1.94 -25.62
C THR A 149 5.09 1.69 -25.81
N ILE A 150 5.87 2.03 -24.80
CA ILE A 150 7.30 1.77 -24.74
C ILE A 150 7.51 0.68 -23.69
N LEU A 151 7.95 -0.51 -24.12
CA LEU A 151 8.25 -1.63 -23.24
C LEU A 151 9.76 -1.76 -23.06
N VAL A 152 10.22 -1.63 -21.83
CA VAL A 152 11.64 -1.72 -21.47
C VAL A 152 11.89 -3.02 -20.68
N GLU A 153 12.83 -3.84 -21.18
CA GLU A 153 13.25 -5.09 -20.55
C GLU A 153 14.77 -5.11 -20.38
N ARG A 154 15.23 -5.40 -19.17
CA ARG A 154 16.66 -5.46 -18.84
C ARG A 154 17.37 -6.66 -19.48
N GLU A 155 16.69 -7.79 -19.54
CA GLU A 155 17.23 -8.99 -20.15
C GLU A 155 17.23 -8.86 -21.70
N PRO A 156 18.07 -9.64 -22.40
CA PRO A 156 18.15 -9.56 -23.87
C PRO A 156 16.91 -10.09 -24.58
N LYS A 157 15.94 -10.68 -23.89
CA LYS A 157 14.70 -11.20 -24.44
C LYS A 157 13.52 -11.05 -23.46
N LEU A 158 12.31 -10.95 -24.01
CA LEU A 158 11.07 -10.93 -23.25
C LEU A 158 10.78 -12.26 -22.55
N GLY A 159 9.86 -12.26 -21.58
CA GLY A 159 9.36 -13.44 -20.88
C GLY A 159 9.64 -13.46 -19.39
N GLY A 160 10.67 -12.73 -18.92
CA GLY A 160 11.02 -12.63 -17.50
C GLY A 160 11.20 -14.00 -16.84
N LEU A 161 10.60 -14.22 -15.67
CA LEU A 161 10.74 -15.46 -14.90
C LEU A 161 10.23 -16.70 -15.64
N LEU A 162 9.25 -16.55 -16.55
CA LEU A 162 8.72 -17.68 -17.35
C LEU A 162 9.79 -18.29 -18.28
N ASN A 163 10.87 -17.59 -18.59
CA ASN A 163 12.01 -18.16 -19.32
C ASN A 163 12.72 -19.26 -18.55
N ARG A 164 12.51 -19.37 -17.24
CA ARG A 164 13.12 -20.38 -16.35
C ARG A 164 12.11 -21.46 -15.93
N VAL A 165 10.82 -21.24 -16.15
CA VAL A 165 9.72 -22.13 -15.75
C VAL A 165 9.40 -23.12 -16.85
N SER A 166 9.10 -24.38 -16.53
CA SER A 166 8.71 -25.45 -17.47
C SER A 166 7.25 -25.32 -17.89
N THR A 167 6.36 -25.24 -16.91
CA THR A 167 4.91 -25.16 -17.13
C THR A 167 4.26 -24.19 -16.14
N VAL A 168 3.11 -23.63 -16.51
CA VAL A 168 2.26 -22.85 -15.63
C VAL A 168 0.89 -23.49 -15.49
N SER A 169 0.25 -23.34 -14.33
CA SER A 169 -1.14 -23.70 -14.14
C SER A 169 -2.06 -22.76 -14.91
N HIS A 170 -3.02 -23.33 -15.64
CA HIS A 170 -4.01 -22.57 -16.40
C HIS A 170 -5.33 -23.33 -16.40
N ASP A 171 -6.39 -22.68 -15.96
CA ASP A 171 -7.72 -23.29 -15.76
C ASP A 171 -7.65 -24.64 -15.02
N HIS A 172 -7.94 -25.74 -15.68
CA HIS A 172 -7.92 -27.10 -15.12
C HIS A 172 -6.73 -27.94 -15.61
N GLY A 173 -5.61 -27.30 -16.00
CA GLY A 173 -4.44 -27.99 -16.52
C GLY A 173 -3.15 -27.20 -16.38
N VAL A 174 -2.17 -27.62 -17.15
CA VAL A 174 -0.87 -26.95 -17.26
C VAL A 174 -0.55 -26.62 -18.71
N MET A 175 0.09 -25.49 -18.95
CA MET A 175 0.57 -25.07 -20.26
C MET A 175 2.09 -24.93 -20.25
N PRO A 176 2.78 -25.27 -21.35
CA PRO A 176 4.22 -25.03 -21.47
C PRO A 176 4.54 -23.54 -21.41
N ALA A 177 5.35 -23.13 -20.44
CA ALA A 177 5.73 -21.73 -20.28
C ALA A 177 6.51 -21.17 -21.50
N PRO A 178 7.40 -21.93 -22.17
CA PRO A 178 8.08 -21.46 -23.38
C PRO A 178 7.11 -21.08 -24.52
N GLU A 179 6.01 -21.81 -24.67
CA GLU A 179 5.02 -21.50 -25.70
C GLU A 179 4.27 -20.21 -25.41
N ILE A 180 3.86 -20.01 -24.15
CA ILE A 180 3.22 -18.77 -23.70
C ILE A 180 4.14 -17.58 -23.99
N VAL A 181 5.42 -17.69 -23.60
CA VAL A 181 6.40 -16.62 -23.83
C VAL A 181 6.54 -16.35 -25.33
N ARG A 182 6.69 -17.39 -26.16
CA ARG A 182 6.80 -17.26 -27.62
C ARG A 182 5.61 -16.52 -28.22
N VAL A 183 4.40 -16.94 -27.89
CA VAL A 183 3.17 -16.34 -28.43
C VAL A 183 3.04 -14.88 -27.98
N LYS A 184 3.17 -14.61 -26.67
CA LYS A 184 3.04 -13.22 -26.16
C LYS A 184 4.14 -12.30 -26.67
N ALA A 185 5.38 -12.75 -26.72
CA ALA A 185 6.50 -11.96 -27.25
C ALA A 185 6.28 -11.62 -28.73
N THR A 186 5.87 -12.59 -29.55
CA THR A 186 5.54 -12.35 -30.96
C THR A 186 4.43 -11.30 -31.12
N LEU A 187 3.37 -11.38 -30.32
CA LEU A 187 2.27 -10.39 -30.37
C LEU A 187 2.77 -8.99 -29.99
N VAL A 188 3.60 -8.88 -28.95
CA VAL A 188 4.18 -7.60 -28.48
C VAL A 188 5.13 -7.01 -29.52
N GLU A 189 6.05 -7.83 -30.07
CA GLU A 189 7.07 -7.38 -31.01
C GLU A 189 6.50 -7.00 -32.38
N SER A 190 5.37 -7.60 -32.77
CA SER A 190 4.69 -7.30 -34.05
C SER A 190 3.63 -6.19 -33.94
N HIS A 191 3.31 -5.71 -32.75
CA HIS A 191 2.26 -4.73 -32.57
C HIS A 191 2.70 -3.31 -33.00
N PRO A 192 1.97 -2.62 -33.90
CA PRO A 192 2.40 -1.34 -34.48
C PRO A 192 2.55 -0.20 -33.45
N ASN A 193 1.86 -0.28 -32.32
CA ASN A 193 1.89 0.73 -31.25
C ASN A 193 2.82 0.36 -30.09
N ILE A 194 3.65 -0.70 -30.21
CA ILE A 194 4.59 -1.08 -29.15
C ILE A 194 6.02 -0.97 -29.64
N ASN A 195 6.81 -0.16 -28.96
CA ASN A 195 8.26 -0.08 -29.14
C ASN A 195 8.95 -0.89 -28.04
N VAL A 196 9.64 -1.97 -28.40
CA VAL A 196 10.30 -2.86 -27.47
C VAL A 196 11.79 -2.54 -27.38
N TYR A 197 12.28 -2.36 -26.15
CA TYR A 197 13.70 -2.13 -25.83
C TYR A 197 14.18 -3.25 -24.89
N THR A 198 14.85 -4.26 -25.43
CA THR A 198 15.52 -5.32 -24.64
C THR A 198 16.98 -4.98 -24.34
N GLY A 199 17.59 -5.64 -23.35
CA GLY A 199 18.94 -5.30 -22.87
C GLY A 199 19.03 -3.86 -22.35
N THR A 200 17.90 -3.30 -21.87
CA THR A 200 17.72 -1.86 -21.62
C THR A 200 17.22 -1.61 -20.20
N GLU A 201 17.83 -0.64 -19.54
CA GLU A 201 17.46 -0.17 -18.21
C GLU A 201 17.09 1.31 -18.23
N ILE A 202 16.33 1.75 -17.21
CA ILE A 202 16.07 3.16 -16.97
C ILE A 202 17.34 3.79 -16.40
N GLU A 203 17.94 4.75 -17.10
CA GLU A 203 19.09 5.51 -16.64
C GLU A 203 18.68 6.67 -15.74
N SER A 204 17.67 7.40 -16.15
CA SER A 204 17.08 8.49 -15.36
C SER A 204 15.60 8.67 -15.68
N LEU A 205 14.84 9.10 -14.67
CA LEU A 205 13.43 9.41 -14.80
C LEU A 205 13.13 10.62 -13.92
N GLN A 206 12.55 11.66 -14.54
CA GLN A 206 12.18 12.92 -13.88
C GLN A 206 10.82 13.39 -14.38
N GLY A 207 10.18 14.28 -13.61
CA GLY A 207 8.90 14.86 -14.00
C GLY A 207 7.71 14.30 -13.21
N TYR A 208 6.54 14.41 -13.79
CA TYR A 208 5.25 14.06 -13.19
C TYR A 208 4.30 13.55 -14.27
N ILE A 209 3.13 13.08 -13.88
CA ILE A 209 2.12 12.56 -14.81
C ILE A 209 1.87 13.53 -15.99
N GLY A 210 1.91 12.98 -17.19
CA GLY A 210 1.79 13.72 -18.45
C GLY A 210 3.09 14.39 -18.90
N ASN A 211 4.14 14.40 -18.08
CA ASN A 211 5.39 15.11 -18.36
C ASN A 211 6.62 14.44 -17.75
N TYR A 212 6.73 13.11 -17.92
CA TYR A 212 7.95 12.39 -17.55
C TYR A 212 8.99 12.48 -18.67
N LYS A 213 10.24 12.71 -18.26
CA LYS A 213 11.44 12.61 -19.12
C LYS A 213 12.22 11.39 -18.73
N VAL A 214 12.37 10.44 -19.63
CA VAL A 214 13.00 9.13 -19.36
C VAL A 214 14.21 8.97 -20.29
N LYS A 215 15.40 8.72 -19.71
CA LYS A 215 16.57 8.28 -20.44
C LYS A 215 16.76 6.79 -20.26
N LEU A 216 17.09 6.13 -21.35
CA LEU A 216 17.32 4.70 -21.40
C LEU A 216 18.83 4.41 -21.56
N LYS A 217 19.26 3.27 -21.02
CA LYS A 217 20.60 2.74 -21.17
C LYS A 217 20.51 1.34 -21.77
N THR A 218 20.87 1.21 -23.05
CA THR A 218 20.82 -0.06 -23.80
C THR A 218 22.20 -0.65 -23.93
N ASN A 219 22.42 -1.87 -23.44
CA ASN A 219 23.72 -2.56 -23.50
C ASN A 219 24.88 -1.68 -23.00
N GLY A 220 24.64 -0.92 -21.93
CA GLY A 220 25.64 -0.04 -21.32
C GLY A 220 25.80 1.33 -21.98
N LYS A 221 25.09 1.63 -23.07
CA LYS A 221 25.13 2.93 -23.77
C LYS A 221 23.88 3.73 -23.46
N SER A 222 24.07 4.97 -23.02
CA SER A 222 22.97 5.92 -22.76
C SER A 222 22.31 6.41 -24.05
N SER A 223 20.99 6.63 -24.01
CA SER A 223 20.27 7.28 -25.11
C SER A 223 20.71 8.75 -25.24
N GLU A 224 20.83 9.25 -26.47
CA GLU A 224 21.16 10.67 -26.72
C GLU A 224 20.02 11.57 -26.24
N GLU A 225 18.78 11.20 -26.53
CA GLU A 225 17.57 11.97 -26.18
C GLU A 225 16.77 11.30 -25.07
N ALA A 226 16.05 12.10 -24.30
CA ALA A 226 15.07 11.64 -23.35
C ALA A 226 13.71 11.42 -24.04
N LEU A 227 13.05 10.33 -23.69
CA LEU A 227 11.68 10.05 -24.14
C LEU A 227 10.69 10.83 -23.30
N ASP A 228 9.68 11.39 -23.95
CA ASP A 228 8.54 12.02 -23.30
C ASP A 228 7.47 10.98 -23.02
N ILE A 229 7.13 10.79 -21.76
CA ILE A 229 6.22 9.75 -21.28
C ILE A 229 5.13 10.39 -20.42
N SER A 230 3.90 9.95 -20.61
CA SER A 230 2.76 10.44 -19.83
C SER A 230 2.42 9.60 -18.62
N THR A 231 2.47 8.27 -18.77
CA THR A 231 2.08 7.32 -17.72
C THR A 231 3.08 6.16 -17.64
N ILE A 232 3.11 5.48 -16.49
CA ILE A 232 4.12 4.44 -16.24
C ILE A 232 3.44 3.22 -15.60
N ILE A 233 3.81 2.02 -16.07
CA ILE A 233 3.48 0.75 -15.40
C ILE A 233 4.76 0.06 -14.95
N VAL A 234 4.82 -0.28 -13.66
CA VAL A 234 5.93 -1.02 -13.07
C VAL A 234 5.59 -2.50 -12.99
N ALA A 235 6.29 -3.31 -13.75
CA ALA A 235 6.11 -4.77 -13.86
C ALA A 235 7.44 -5.52 -13.71
N THR A 236 8.32 -5.07 -12.83
CA THR A 236 9.71 -5.53 -12.67
C THR A 236 9.85 -6.94 -12.11
N GLY A 237 8.75 -7.58 -11.70
CA GLY A 237 8.75 -8.95 -11.23
C GLY A 237 9.40 -9.15 -9.85
N MET A 238 9.83 -10.40 -9.60
CA MET A 238 10.40 -10.85 -8.33
C MET A 238 11.59 -11.80 -8.59
N LYS A 239 12.32 -12.10 -7.50
CA LYS A 239 13.34 -13.15 -7.47
C LYS A 239 13.04 -14.16 -6.37
N GLU A 240 13.39 -15.41 -6.60
CA GLU A 240 13.44 -16.43 -5.56
C GLU A 240 14.54 -16.07 -4.53
N LEU A 241 14.24 -16.27 -3.26
CA LEU A 241 15.20 -16.05 -2.18
C LEU A 241 16.04 -17.32 -2.02
N GLU A 242 17.33 -17.21 -2.29
CA GLU A 242 18.26 -18.32 -2.10
C GLU A 242 18.31 -18.74 -0.63
N PRO A 243 18.14 -20.04 -0.31
CA PRO A 243 18.14 -20.53 1.05
C PRO A 243 19.56 -20.83 1.55
N THR A 244 20.49 -19.93 1.33
CA THR A 244 21.91 -20.08 1.68
C THR A 244 22.07 -20.47 3.17
N GLY A 245 22.84 -21.51 3.41
CA GLY A 245 23.11 -22.03 4.75
C GLY A 245 21.99 -22.89 5.36
N GLN A 246 20.91 -23.18 4.61
CA GLN A 246 19.84 -24.07 5.05
C GLN A 246 19.87 -25.38 4.27
N TYR A 247 19.63 -26.50 4.96
CA TYR A 247 19.52 -27.84 4.37
C TYR A 247 20.69 -28.19 3.42
N GLU A 248 21.90 -27.66 3.67
CA GLU A 248 23.07 -27.86 2.80
C GLU A 248 22.96 -27.26 1.38
N TYR A 249 22.00 -26.37 1.14
CA TYR A 249 21.88 -25.67 -0.15
C TYR A 249 23.19 -24.93 -0.50
N GLY A 250 23.66 -25.14 -1.73
CA GLY A 250 24.93 -24.61 -2.22
C GLY A 250 26.16 -25.46 -1.85
N SER A 251 26.05 -26.39 -0.88
CA SER A 251 27.14 -27.32 -0.49
C SER A 251 26.96 -28.71 -1.07
N ASP A 252 25.72 -29.12 -1.34
CA ASP A 252 25.39 -30.42 -1.91
C ASP A 252 24.44 -30.23 -3.11
N SER A 253 24.86 -30.71 -4.27
CA SER A 253 24.11 -30.55 -5.53
C SER A 253 22.77 -31.29 -5.58
N ARG A 254 22.48 -32.16 -4.60
CA ARG A 254 21.19 -32.84 -4.45
C ARG A 254 20.12 -31.98 -3.79
N VAL A 255 20.52 -30.82 -3.24
CA VAL A 255 19.61 -29.84 -2.63
C VAL A 255 19.42 -28.67 -3.59
N ILE A 256 18.21 -28.56 -4.10
CA ILE A 256 17.85 -27.58 -5.10
C ILE A 256 16.60 -26.80 -4.69
N THR A 257 16.35 -25.63 -5.30
CA THR A 257 15.10 -24.89 -5.13
C THR A 257 14.01 -25.36 -6.11
N GLN A 258 12.77 -24.89 -5.91
CA GLN A 258 11.69 -25.17 -6.85
C GLN A 258 11.96 -24.58 -8.25
N LEU A 259 12.62 -23.43 -8.32
CA LEU A 259 12.95 -22.81 -9.59
C LEU A 259 14.07 -23.57 -10.35
N GLU A 260 15.05 -24.10 -9.62
CA GLU A 260 16.08 -24.97 -10.21
C GLU A 260 15.48 -26.30 -10.68
N LEU A 261 14.47 -26.84 -9.96
CA LEU A 261 13.71 -27.98 -10.42
C LEU A 261 12.91 -27.67 -11.71
N GLU A 262 12.31 -26.49 -11.84
CA GLU A 262 11.65 -26.05 -13.08
C GLU A 262 12.63 -26.02 -14.26
N GLU A 263 13.83 -25.53 -14.03
CA GLU A 263 14.88 -25.52 -15.07
C GLU A 263 15.29 -26.93 -15.50
N LEU A 264 15.40 -27.85 -14.54
CA LEU A 264 15.65 -29.27 -14.83
C LEU A 264 14.51 -29.87 -15.64
N LEU A 265 13.25 -29.66 -15.23
CA LEU A 265 12.05 -30.15 -15.91
C LEU A 265 11.94 -29.64 -17.36
N ARG A 266 12.38 -28.42 -17.65
CA ARG A 266 12.43 -27.88 -19.02
C ARG A 266 13.34 -28.67 -19.96
N GLY A 267 14.43 -29.23 -19.43
CA GLY A 267 15.38 -30.03 -20.20
C GLY A 267 15.05 -31.51 -20.27
N MET A 268 14.06 -31.96 -19.49
CA MET A 268 13.67 -33.37 -19.43
C MET A 268 12.65 -33.74 -20.48
N SER A 269 12.73 -35.00 -20.92
CA SER A 269 11.77 -35.70 -21.77
C SER A 269 11.40 -37.04 -21.13
N GLU A 270 10.39 -37.73 -21.63
CA GLU A 270 9.97 -39.06 -21.16
C GLU A 270 11.09 -40.11 -21.16
N ASN A 271 12.13 -39.90 -21.97
CA ASN A 271 13.30 -40.77 -22.05
C ASN A 271 14.51 -40.31 -21.20
N SER A 272 14.36 -39.23 -20.45
CA SER A 272 15.45 -38.70 -19.59
C SER A 272 15.64 -39.59 -18.38
N GLU A 273 16.84 -40.08 -18.13
CA GLU A 273 17.16 -40.90 -16.96
C GLU A 273 17.37 -40.04 -15.73
N LEU A 274 16.53 -40.20 -14.72
CA LEU A 274 16.67 -39.56 -13.41
C LEU A 274 17.15 -40.60 -12.37
N LYS A 275 18.40 -40.47 -11.92
CA LYS A 275 19.03 -41.43 -10.99
C LYS A 275 18.64 -41.20 -9.52
N VAL A 276 17.37 -40.91 -9.23
CA VAL A 276 16.81 -40.72 -7.91
C VAL A 276 15.55 -41.57 -7.76
N LYS A 277 15.29 -42.04 -6.56
CA LYS A 277 14.07 -42.82 -6.21
C LYS A 277 13.18 -42.04 -5.24
N ASP A 278 13.81 -41.36 -4.30
CA ASP A 278 13.14 -40.68 -3.21
C ASP A 278 13.38 -39.16 -3.32
N VAL A 279 12.29 -38.40 -3.45
CA VAL A 279 12.30 -36.92 -3.52
C VAL A 279 11.52 -36.37 -2.33
N VAL A 280 12.13 -35.47 -1.61
CA VAL A 280 11.46 -34.74 -0.53
C VAL A 280 11.37 -33.27 -0.91
N MET A 281 10.20 -32.67 -0.79
CA MET A 281 9.98 -31.25 -0.99
C MET A 281 9.62 -30.60 0.33
N ILE A 282 10.36 -29.57 0.75
CA ILE A 282 10.08 -28.84 1.99
C ILE A 282 9.52 -27.47 1.66
N ASN A 283 8.26 -27.24 2.05
CA ASN A 283 7.59 -25.96 1.84
C ASN A 283 7.90 -24.97 2.98
N CYS A 284 7.70 -23.67 2.70
CA CYS A 284 7.85 -22.55 3.64
C CYS A 284 9.28 -22.29 4.12
N VAL A 285 10.29 -22.63 3.33
CA VAL A 285 11.69 -22.29 3.64
C VAL A 285 11.88 -20.77 3.52
N ASN A 286 12.34 -20.12 4.58
CA ASN A 286 12.47 -18.66 4.69
C ASN A 286 11.17 -17.85 4.49
N SER A 287 10.01 -18.48 4.54
CA SER A 287 8.70 -17.82 4.50
C SER A 287 7.83 -18.22 5.69
N LYS A 288 6.74 -17.46 5.94
CA LYS A 288 5.82 -17.70 7.04
C LYS A 288 6.52 -17.80 8.40
N ASN A 289 7.39 -16.83 8.69
CA ASN A 289 8.12 -16.70 9.95
C ASN A 289 7.90 -15.28 10.53
N GLU A 290 8.60 -14.93 11.61
CA GLU A 290 8.45 -13.64 12.29
C GLU A 290 8.70 -12.41 11.39
N THR A 291 9.51 -12.57 10.35
CA THR A 291 9.93 -11.46 9.47
C THR A 291 9.24 -11.46 8.10
N ARG A 292 8.71 -12.60 7.66
CA ARG A 292 8.08 -12.77 6.35
C ARG A 292 6.77 -13.51 6.42
N GLY A 293 5.81 -13.04 5.66
CA GLY A 293 4.53 -13.71 5.46
C GLY A 293 4.62 -14.94 4.55
N CYS A 294 3.47 -15.44 4.15
CA CYS A 294 3.35 -16.54 3.18
C CYS A 294 3.84 -16.10 1.79
N CYS A 295 4.49 -17.01 1.06
CA CYS A 295 4.93 -16.78 -0.33
C CYS A 295 3.80 -16.91 -1.37
N ASN A 296 2.59 -17.24 -0.95
CA ASN A 296 1.33 -17.36 -1.72
C ASN A 296 1.29 -18.43 -2.81
N ILE A 297 2.39 -18.67 -3.55
CA ILE A 297 2.42 -19.53 -4.74
C ILE A 297 3.26 -20.80 -4.56
N GLY A 298 4.09 -20.88 -3.53
CA GLY A 298 5.03 -21.98 -3.36
C GLY A 298 4.36 -23.34 -3.20
N CYS A 299 3.20 -23.43 -2.55
CA CYS A 299 2.46 -24.68 -2.40
C CYS A 299 1.97 -25.21 -3.76
N SER A 300 1.43 -24.34 -4.59
CA SER A 300 0.98 -24.69 -5.95
C SER A 300 2.14 -25.11 -6.86
N ILE A 301 3.29 -24.39 -6.76
CA ILE A 301 4.50 -24.76 -7.50
C ILE A 301 5.00 -26.14 -7.07
N SER A 302 5.07 -26.41 -5.77
CA SER A 302 5.53 -27.69 -5.21
C SER A 302 4.66 -28.86 -5.70
N VAL A 303 3.33 -28.71 -5.63
CA VAL A 303 2.38 -29.75 -6.09
C VAL A 303 2.48 -29.96 -7.60
N LYS A 304 2.50 -28.88 -8.38
CA LYS A 304 2.64 -28.95 -9.86
C LYS A 304 3.94 -29.65 -10.29
N ASN A 305 5.06 -29.30 -9.66
CA ASN A 305 6.36 -29.88 -9.99
C ASN A 305 6.45 -31.34 -9.55
N ALA A 306 5.86 -31.70 -8.42
CA ALA A 306 5.74 -33.10 -8.00
C ALA A 306 4.93 -33.95 -9.00
N LEU A 307 3.81 -33.42 -9.51
CA LEU A 307 3.04 -34.05 -10.57
C LEU A 307 3.83 -34.19 -11.89
N ALA A 308 4.58 -33.17 -12.28
CA ALA A 308 5.43 -33.22 -13.45
C ALA A 308 6.52 -34.31 -13.34
N LEU A 309 7.16 -34.40 -12.17
CA LEU A 309 8.12 -35.50 -11.90
C LEU A 309 7.45 -36.88 -11.95
N LYS A 310 6.28 -37.03 -11.35
CA LYS A 310 5.52 -38.28 -11.35
C LYS A 310 5.08 -38.71 -12.74
N LYS A 311 4.74 -37.74 -13.61
CA LYS A 311 4.37 -38.01 -15.00
C LYS A 311 5.55 -38.51 -15.81
N LEU A 312 6.75 -37.96 -15.59
CA LEU A 312 7.98 -38.40 -16.27
C LEU A 312 8.53 -39.73 -15.70
N HIS A 313 8.40 -39.89 -14.37
CA HIS A 313 8.94 -41.03 -13.62
C HIS A 313 7.91 -41.56 -12.63
N PRO A 314 6.99 -42.47 -13.03
CA PRO A 314 5.88 -42.94 -12.19
C PRO A 314 6.29 -43.64 -10.89
N ASP A 315 7.47 -44.24 -10.86
CA ASP A 315 7.98 -45.00 -9.72
C ASP A 315 8.59 -44.16 -8.59
N LEU A 316 8.81 -42.84 -8.82
CA LEU A 316 9.34 -41.94 -7.81
C LEU A 316 8.48 -41.90 -6.55
N GLN A 317 9.14 -42.00 -5.39
CA GLN A 317 8.48 -41.71 -4.12
C GLN A 317 8.65 -40.22 -3.80
N ILE A 318 7.54 -39.50 -3.76
CA ILE A 318 7.57 -38.04 -3.53
C ILE A 318 6.83 -37.72 -2.24
N HIS A 319 7.50 -36.96 -1.35
CA HIS A 319 6.94 -36.47 -0.10
C HIS A 319 6.95 -34.95 -0.10
N ILE A 320 5.81 -34.30 0.14
CA ILE A 320 5.70 -32.86 0.33
C ILE A 320 5.48 -32.57 1.80
N LEU A 321 6.46 -31.93 2.43
CA LEU A 321 6.42 -31.50 3.82
C LEU A 321 5.91 -30.06 3.88
N TYR A 322 4.84 -29.81 4.62
CA TYR A 322 4.17 -28.52 4.63
C TYR A 322 3.68 -28.11 6.02
N ARG A 323 3.54 -26.80 6.24
CA ARG A 323 2.89 -26.24 7.43
C ARG A 323 1.41 -26.01 7.18
N ASP A 324 1.09 -25.29 6.10
CA ASP A 324 -0.23 -25.13 5.54
C ASP A 324 -0.15 -25.21 4.01
N LEU A 325 -1.24 -25.57 3.36
CA LEU A 325 -1.38 -25.55 1.91
C LEU A 325 -2.22 -24.33 1.52
N SER A 326 -1.55 -23.28 1.09
CA SER A 326 -2.17 -22.08 0.53
C SER A 326 -2.17 -22.24 -0.99
N MET A 327 -3.33 -22.61 -1.56
CA MET A 327 -3.50 -22.79 -3.01
C MET A 327 -4.70 -21.97 -3.47
N VAL A 328 -4.61 -21.41 -4.67
CA VAL A 328 -5.73 -20.73 -5.33
C VAL A 328 -6.80 -21.76 -5.68
N LYS A 329 -8.07 -21.34 -5.65
CA LYS A 329 -9.21 -22.26 -5.85
C LYS A 329 -9.10 -23.11 -7.12
N GLU A 330 -8.68 -22.52 -8.22
CA GLU A 330 -8.50 -23.20 -9.50
C GLU A 330 -7.36 -24.22 -9.51
N GLU A 331 -6.43 -24.15 -8.55
CA GLU A 331 -5.27 -25.05 -8.44
C GLU A 331 -5.51 -26.22 -7.48
N HIS A 332 -6.63 -26.20 -6.73
CA HIS A 332 -6.96 -27.29 -5.80
C HIS A 332 -7.11 -28.65 -6.45
N PHE A 333 -7.52 -28.70 -7.72
CA PHE A 333 -7.65 -29.98 -8.43
C PHE A 333 -6.30 -30.68 -8.59
N HIS A 334 -5.19 -29.96 -8.69
CA HIS A 334 -3.85 -30.56 -8.69
C HIS A 334 -3.52 -31.30 -7.41
N LEU A 335 -4.09 -30.89 -6.28
CA LEU A 335 -3.88 -31.56 -5.00
C LEU A 335 -4.52 -32.94 -4.98
N ASP A 336 -5.72 -33.09 -5.54
CA ASP A 336 -6.42 -34.36 -5.63
C ASP A 336 -5.75 -35.29 -6.63
N GLU A 337 -5.30 -34.76 -7.75
CA GLU A 337 -4.50 -35.48 -8.75
C GLU A 337 -3.17 -35.98 -8.12
N ALA A 338 -2.47 -35.12 -7.35
CA ALA A 338 -1.23 -35.46 -6.69
C ALA A 338 -1.41 -36.58 -5.65
N LYS A 339 -2.48 -36.55 -4.86
CA LYS A 339 -2.85 -37.64 -3.94
C LYS A 339 -3.17 -38.94 -4.71
N GLY A 340 -3.92 -38.84 -5.79
CA GLY A 340 -4.23 -39.97 -6.67
C GLY A 340 -2.98 -40.59 -7.31
N ALA A 341 -1.97 -39.79 -7.63
CA ALA A 341 -0.67 -40.23 -8.13
C ALA A 341 0.26 -40.80 -7.04
N GLY A 342 -0.19 -40.88 -5.78
CA GLY A 342 0.57 -41.45 -4.67
C GLY A 342 1.61 -40.50 -4.05
N ILE A 343 1.55 -39.20 -4.30
CA ILE A 343 2.38 -38.19 -3.63
C ILE A 343 1.90 -38.07 -2.17
N LYS A 344 2.83 -38.14 -1.25
CA LYS A 344 2.54 -38.13 0.19
C LYS A 344 2.67 -36.70 0.73
N PHE A 345 1.70 -36.30 1.56
CA PHE A 345 1.64 -34.96 2.18
C PHE A 345 1.79 -35.13 3.69
N ILE A 346 2.82 -34.50 4.28
CA ILE A 346 3.14 -34.59 5.70
C ILE A 346 3.10 -33.18 6.29
N ARG A 347 2.20 -32.98 7.25
CA ARG A 347 2.06 -31.69 7.92
C ARG A 347 2.93 -31.63 9.16
N PHE A 348 3.83 -30.66 9.21
CA PHE A 348 4.67 -30.39 10.39
C PHE A 348 4.25 -29.11 11.12
N PRO A 349 4.49 -29.01 12.45
CA PRO A 349 4.11 -27.86 13.28
C PRO A 349 5.06 -26.66 13.06
N ASP A 350 4.59 -25.47 13.43
CA ASP A 350 5.29 -24.21 13.22
C ASP A 350 6.60 -24.10 14.02
N ASP A 351 6.71 -24.82 15.13
CA ASP A 351 7.85 -24.81 16.06
C ASP A 351 8.84 -25.97 15.85
N ARG A 352 8.54 -26.92 14.94
CA ARG A 352 9.38 -28.10 14.67
C ARG A 352 9.63 -28.27 13.18
N TYR A 353 10.64 -27.56 12.67
CA TYR A 353 11.03 -27.67 11.27
C TYR A 353 11.67 -29.02 10.95
N PRO A 354 11.45 -29.58 9.74
CA PRO A 354 12.16 -30.76 9.28
C PRO A 354 13.67 -30.59 9.39
N GLN A 355 14.37 -31.67 9.71
CA GLN A 355 15.83 -31.68 9.86
C GLN A 355 16.46 -32.61 8.82
N LEU A 356 17.52 -32.12 8.15
CA LEU A 356 18.32 -32.94 7.26
C LEU A 356 19.46 -33.60 8.04
N VAL A 357 19.54 -34.91 7.97
CA VAL A 357 20.63 -35.72 8.52
C VAL A 357 21.29 -36.50 7.38
N LYS A 358 22.61 -36.70 7.45
CA LYS A 358 23.34 -37.57 6.52
C LYS A 358 23.70 -38.87 7.24
N GLU A 359 23.15 -39.98 6.73
CA GLU A 359 23.43 -41.34 7.22
C GLU A 359 24.00 -42.17 6.06
N ASP A 360 25.19 -42.66 6.21
CA ASP A 360 25.89 -43.47 5.19
C ASP A 360 25.90 -42.81 3.77
N GLY A 361 26.06 -41.48 3.73
CA GLY A 361 26.08 -40.70 2.49
C GLY A 361 24.69 -40.42 1.85
N ARG A 362 23.60 -40.92 2.44
CA ARG A 362 22.22 -40.63 2.06
C ARG A 362 21.61 -39.50 2.91
N PHE A 363 20.68 -38.81 2.36
CA PHE A 363 19.83 -37.87 3.12
C PHE A 363 18.72 -38.64 3.83
N VAL A 364 18.51 -38.30 5.10
CA VAL A 364 17.34 -38.70 5.89
C VAL A 364 16.71 -37.42 6.42
N ILE A 365 15.44 -37.21 6.10
CA ILE A 365 14.68 -36.06 6.60
C ILE A 365 13.87 -36.50 7.80
N ARG A 366 14.19 -35.94 8.99
CA ARG A 366 13.44 -36.11 10.20
C ARG A 366 12.36 -35.06 10.30
N VAL A 367 11.11 -35.50 10.41
CA VAL A 367 9.95 -34.60 10.48
C VAL A 367 8.91 -35.11 11.45
N TYR A 368 8.37 -34.24 12.31
CA TYR A 368 7.24 -34.56 13.15
C TYR A 368 5.94 -34.44 12.37
N ASP A 369 5.21 -35.52 12.22
CA ASP A 369 3.88 -35.53 11.58
C ASP A 369 2.80 -35.24 12.62
N ILE A 370 2.08 -34.11 12.46
CA ILE A 370 0.99 -33.70 13.36
C ILE A 370 -0.15 -34.73 13.36
N LEU A 371 -0.45 -35.36 12.23
CA LEU A 371 -1.58 -36.27 12.10
C LEU A 371 -1.28 -37.62 12.75
N LEU A 372 -0.04 -38.09 12.63
CA LEU A 372 0.39 -39.35 13.24
C LEU A 372 0.89 -39.18 14.69
N GLY A 373 1.16 -37.94 15.12
CA GLY A 373 1.67 -37.64 16.46
C GLY A 373 3.05 -38.19 16.74
N LYS A 374 3.88 -38.44 15.71
CA LYS A 374 5.22 -39.02 15.85
C LYS A 374 6.23 -38.49 14.87
N GLU A 375 7.49 -38.66 15.15
CA GLU A 375 8.58 -38.34 14.23
C GLU A 375 8.70 -39.44 13.16
N LEU A 376 8.93 -39.01 11.93
CA LEU A 376 9.17 -39.84 10.76
C LEU A 376 10.58 -39.61 10.26
N GLU A 377 11.23 -40.66 9.78
CA GLU A 377 12.49 -40.62 9.04
C GLU A 377 12.23 -40.97 7.58
N ILE A 378 12.50 -40.05 6.69
CA ILE A 378 12.19 -40.15 5.26
C ILE A 378 13.52 -40.12 4.48
N PRO A 379 13.88 -41.23 3.80
CA PRO A 379 15.05 -41.21 2.93
C PRO A 379 14.81 -40.26 1.75
N SER A 380 15.89 -39.62 1.31
CA SER A 380 15.82 -38.69 0.18
C SER A 380 17.09 -38.78 -0.68
N ASP A 381 16.94 -38.94 -1.96
CA ASP A 381 18.04 -38.84 -2.92
C ASP A 381 18.14 -37.39 -3.45
N MET A 382 17.03 -36.63 -3.46
CA MET A 382 16.96 -35.24 -3.87
C MET A 382 16.03 -34.47 -2.93
N LEU A 383 16.51 -33.34 -2.46
CA LEU A 383 15.76 -32.41 -1.61
C LEU A 383 15.43 -31.13 -2.38
N VAL A 384 14.13 -30.77 -2.45
CA VAL A 384 13.65 -29.60 -3.14
C VAL A 384 13.07 -28.59 -2.14
N LEU A 385 13.60 -27.38 -2.14
CA LEU A 385 13.23 -26.35 -1.20
C LEU A 385 12.26 -25.35 -1.85
N THR A 386 11.08 -25.20 -1.27
CA THR A 386 10.12 -24.16 -1.66
C THR A 386 10.40 -22.92 -0.82
N THR A 387 11.09 -21.95 -1.41
CA THR A 387 11.61 -20.80 -0.70
C THR A 387 10.68 -19.59 -0.79
N ALA A 388 10.99 -18.55 -0.03
CA ALA A 388 10.36 -17.23 -0.16
C ALA A 388 10.78 -16.52 -1.45
N PHE A 389 10.10 -15.42 -1.74
CA PHE A 389 10.45 -14.52 -2.84
C PHE A 389 10.76 -13.12 -2.28
N LYS A 390 11.54 -12.36 -3.04
CA LYS A 390 11.86 -10.96 -2.77
C LYS A 390 11.70 -10.12 -4.03
N GLY A 391 11.54 -8.81 -3.87
CA GLY A 391 11.51 -7.87 -4.97
C GLY A 391 12.79 -7.91 -5.80
N ASN A 392 12.69 -7.47 -7.06
CA ASN A 392 13.81 -7.43 -7.99
C ASN A 392 14.89 -6.43 -7.51
N GLU A 393 16.14 -6.60 -7.92
CA GLU A 393 17.27 -5.73 -7.55
C GLU A 393 17.08 -4.27 -7.95
N THR A 394 16.35 -4.02 -9.04
CA THR A 394 16.06 -2.67 -9.55
C THR A 394 15.08 -1.87 -8.69
N VAL A 395 14.45 -2.50 -7.69
CA VAL A 395 13.44 -1.84 -6.83
C VAL A 395 14.01 -0.58 -6.17
N GLY A 396 15.24 -0.62 -5.65
CA GLY A 396 15.89 0.54 -5.01
C GLY A 396 16.01 1.74 -5.96
N GLN A 397 16.41 1.50 -7.19
CA GLN A 397 16.58 2.52 -8.23
C GLN A 397 15.21 3.09 -8.67
N ILE A 398 14.27 2.23 -9.03
CA ILE A 398 12.91 2.63 -9.47
C ILE A 398 12.16 3.35 -8.37
N LYS A 399 12.24 2.87 -7.12
CA LYS A 399 11.73 3.58 -5.94
C LYS A 399 12.27 5.01 -5.85
N GLY A 400 13.56 5.20 -6.10
CA GLY A 400 14.22 6.51 -6.12
C GLY A 400 13.69 7.44 -7.22
N TYR A 401 13.47 6.91 -8.43
CA TYR A 401 12.97 7.68 -9.55
C TYR A 401 11.49 8.05 -9.41
N LEU A 402 10.64 7.09 -9.08
CA LEU A 402 9.19 7.26 -9.01
C LEU A 402 8.70 7.85 -7.68
N LYS A 403 9.57 7.96 -6.67
CA LYS A 403 9.23 8.42 -5.32
C LYS A 403 8.07 7.61 -4.72
N VAL A 404 8.19 6.28 -4.77
CA VAL A 404 7.21 5.31 -4.26
C VAL A 404 7.79 4.47 -3.14
N SER A 405 6.91 3.79 -2.37
CA SER A 405 7.31 2.95 -1.25
C SER A 405 7.48 1.49 -1.65
N ALA A 406 8.34 0.78 -0.92
CA ALA A 406 8.49 -0.67 -0.98
C ALA A 406 8.61 -1.22 0.45
N ASN A 407 8.19 -2.48 0.66
CA ASN A 407 8.30 -3.17 1.94
C ASN A 407 9.73 -3.69 2.19
N SER A 408 9.96 -4.34 3.34
CA SER A 408 11.25 -4.92 3.75
C SER A 408 11.76 -6.00 2.81
N ASP A 409 10.86 -6.72 2.15
CA ASP A 409 11.21 -7.76 1.16
C ASP A 409 11.44 -7.20 -0.24
N GLY A 410 11.35 -5.89 -0.42
CA GLY A 410 11.59 -5.21 -1.69
C GLY A 410 10.41 -5.24 -2.66
N PHE A 411 9.20 -5.57 -2.23
CA PHE A 411 8.00 -5.44 -3.05
C PHE A 411 7.44 -4.03 -2.97
N PHE A 412 7.05 -3.48 -4.11
CA PHE A 412 6.37 -2.18 -4.16
C PHE A 412 5.01 -2.24 -3.47
N GLN A 413 4.59 -1.10 -2.93
CA GLN A 413 3.31 -0.99 -2.25
C GLN A 413 2.29 -0.21 -3.08
N GLU A 414 1.11 -0.80 -3.18
CA GLU A 414 -0.05 -0.15 -3.78
C GLU A 414 -0.59 0.99 -2.93
N ALA A 415 -1.34 1.89 -3.56
CA ALA A 415 -1.99 3.00 -2.87
C ALA A 415 -2.98 2.53 -1.79
N HIS A 416 -3.72 1.47 -2.07
CA HIS A 416 -4.64 0.85 -1.12
C HIS A 416 -5.03 -0.56 -1.55
N VAL A 417 -4.96 -1.53 -0.63
CA VAL A 417 -5.20 -2.96 -0.91
C VAL A 417 -6.53 -3.24 -1.60
N LYS A 418 -7.60 -2.52 -1.25
CA LYS A 418 -8.95 -2.72 -1.80
C LYS A 418 -9.36 -1.66 -2.83
N LEU A 419 -9.00 -0.39 -2.61
CA LEU A 419 -9.51 0.75 -3.40
C LEU A 419 -8.60 1.17 -4.55
N GLY A 420 -7.31 0.83 -4.48
CA GLY A 420 -6.31 1.12 -5.50
C GLY A 420 -5.26 0.01 -5.59
N PRO A 421 -5.68 -1.24 -5.89
CA PRO A 421 -4.81 -2.42 -5.77
C PRO A 421 -3.69 -2.47 -6.83
N VAL A 422 -3.83 -1.72 -7.91
CA VAL A 422 -2.82 -1.59 -8.99
C VAL A 422 -2.30 -0.17 -9.14
N ASP A 423 -2.72 0.76 -8.27
CA ASP A 423 -2.28 2.15 -8.32
C ASP A 423 -1.13 2.38 -7.33
N PHE A 424 -0.17 3.19 -7.71
CA PHE A 424 0.70 3.83 -6.74
C PHE A 424 0.02 5.06 -6.12
N PRO A 425 0.51 5.54 -4.95
CA PRO A 425 0.05 6.81 -4.40
C PRO A 425 0.24 8.01 -5.35
N SER A 426 1.16 7.87 -6.30
CA SER A 426 1.39 8.88 -7.35
C SER A 426 0.51 8.60 -8.54
N ALA A 427 -0.32 9.58 -8.92
CA ALA A 427 -1.21 9.47 -10.07
C ALA A 427 -0.44 9.20 -11.38
N GLY A 428 -1.04 8.40 -12.27
CA GLY A 428 -0.46 8.04 -13.57
C GLY A 428 0.66 7.02 -13.52
N ILE A 429 0.93 6.45 -12.33
CA ILE A 429 1.84 5.33 -12.17
C ILE A 429 1.04 4.15 -11.62
N SER A 430 1.11 3.00 -12.29
CA SER A 430 0.47 1.77 -11.85
C SER A 430 1.49 0.65 -11.62
N LEU A 431 1.08 -0.33 -10.84
CA LEU A 431 1.88 -1.45 -10.38
C LEU A 431 1.22 -2.75 -10.83
N SER A 432 1.99 -3.74 -11.29
CA SER A 432 1.41 -5.01 -11.72
C SER A 432 2.28 -6.23 -11.45
N GLY A 433 1.61 -7.36 -11.32
CA GLY A 433 2.22 -8.67 -11.20
C GLY A 433 3.12 -8.83 -9.98
N CYS A 434 4.16 -9.62 -10.13
CA CYS A 434 5.06 -9.96 -9.03
C CYS A 434 5.95 -8.80 -8.54
N ALA A 435 5.89 -7.62 -9.12
CA ALA A 435 6.55 -6.45 -8.57
C ALA A 435 5.90 -5.97 -7.24
N LYS A 436 4.62 -6.32 -7.02
CA LYS A 436 3.84 -6.03 -5.83
C LYS A 436 3.94 -7.14 -4.77
N SER A 437 3.76 -8.37 -5.18
CA SER A 437 3.83 -9.56 -4.32
C SER A 437 3.90 -10.83 -5.18
N PRO A 438 4.33 -11.97 -4.64
CA PRO A 438 4.30 -13.23 -5.38
C PRO A 438 2.89 -13.57 -5.86
N LYS A 439 2.76 -13.90 -7.15
CA LYS A 439 1.51 -14.20 -7.86
C LYS A 439 1.72 -15.30 -8.88
N ASN A 440 0.65 -16.04 -9.17
CA ASN A 440 0.64 -17.00 -10.25
C ASN A 440 0.58 -16.32 -11.63
N PHE A 441 0.62 -17.13 -12.69
CA PHE A 441 0.61 -16.65 -14.07
C PHE A 441 -0.66 -15.86 -14.40
N LYS A 442 -1.85 -16.38 -14.05
CA LYS A 442 -3.15 -15.78 -14.33
C LYS A 442 -3.31 -14.43 -13.63
N GLU A 443 -3.06 -14.40 -12.33
CA GLU A 443 -3.10 -13.16 -11.54
C GLU A 443 -2.14 -12.08 -12.10
N SER A 444 -0.95 -12.50 -12.54
CA SER A 444 0.03 -11.57 -13.14
C SER A 444 -0.47 -10.96 -14.45
N CYS A 445 -1.12 -11.75 -15.32
CA CYS A 445 -1.74 -11.24 -16.53
C CYS A 445 -2.90 -10.28 -16.24
N GLU A 446 -3.80 -10.67 -15.34
CA GLU A 446 -4.98 -9.89 -14.95
C GLU A 446 -4.59 -8.54 -14.32
N GLU A 447 -3.59 -8.52 -13.43
CA GLU A 447 -3.09 -7.25 -12.89
C GLU A 447 -2.39 -6.39 -13.95
N GLY A 448 -1.69 -6.99 -14.92
CA GLY A 448 -1.13 -6.25 -16.06
C GLY A 448 -2.22 -5.52 -16.85
N MET A 449 -3.30 -6.22 -17.19
CA MET A 449 -4.47 -5.64 -17.88
C MET A 449 -5.17 -4.58 -17.01
N ALA A 450 -5.33 -4.83 -15.71
CA ALA A 450 -5.95 -3.87 -14.79
C ALA A 450 -5.11 -2.59 -14.68
N ALA A 451 -3.77 -2.70 -14.56
CA ALA A 451 -2.87 -1.55 -14.54
C ALA A 451 -2.95 -0.73 -15.84
N ALA A 452 -3.02 -1.41 -16.99
CA ALA A 452 -3.21 -0.78 -18.28
C ALA A 452 -4.51 0.04 -18.34
N MET A 453 -5.62 -0.52 -17.88
CA MET A 453 -6.90 0.19 -17.82
C MET A 453 -6.84 1.43 -16.91
N ARG A 454 -6.10 1.35 -15.79
CA ARG A 454 -5.96 2.49 -14.87
C ARG A 454 -5.20 3.66 -15.52
N VAL A 455 -4.07 3.38 -16.17
CA VAL A 455 -3.27 4.44 -16.81
C VAL A 455 -3.90 4.97 -18.11
N SER A 456 -4.74 4.18 -18.80
CA SER A 456 -5.42 4.64 -20.01
C SER A 456 -6.54 5.67 -19.74
N ILE A 457 -7.11 5.71 -18.52
CA ILE A 457 -8.15 6.69 -18.17
C ILE A 457 -7.67 8.14 -18.36
N PRO A 458 -6.56 8.61 -17.73
CA PRO A 458 -6.06 9.97 -17.96
C PRO A 458 -5.57 10.19 -19.38
N MET A 459 -4.99 9.20 -20.04
CA MET A 459 -4.55 9.27 -21.42
C MET A 459 -5.73 9.53 -22.37
N LYS A 460 -6.87 8.84 -22.16
CA LYS A 460 -8.09 9.02 -22.95
C LYS A 460 -8.77 10.37 -22.68
N LYS A 461 -8.73 10.85 -21.42
CA LYS A 461 -9.26 12.19 -21.08
C LYS A 461 -8.38 13.33 -21.61
N GLY A 462 -7.10 13.08 -21.86
CA GLY A 462 -6.12 14.10 -22.23
C GLY A 462 -5.67 15.00 -21.07
N TYR A 463 -6.17 14.74 -19.86
CA TYR A 463 -5.77 15.44 -18.63
C TYR A 463 -6.01 14.59 -17.40
N ILE A 464 -5.36 14.96 -16.30
CA ILE A 464 -5.67 14.47 -14.95
C ILE A 464 -6.04 15.63 -14.05
N GLU A 465 -7.00 15.40 -13.18
CA GLU A 465 -7.34 16.30 -12.09
C GLU A 465 -6.52 15.88 -10.86
N ALA A 466 -5.55 16.71 -10.48
CA ALA A 466 -4.82 16.53 -9.24
C ALA A 466 -5.56 17.24 -8.09
N GLU A 467 -5.55 16.64 -6.90
CA GLU A 467 -6.13 17.28 -5.72
C GLU A 467 -5.40 18.60 -5.44
N GLY A 468 -6.16 19.66 -5.20
CA GLY A 468 -5.64 20.98 -4.84
C GLY A 468 -5.13 21.09 -3.40
N ILE A 469 -5.00 19.94 -2.69
CA ILE A 469 -4.38 19.88 -1.36
C ILE A 469 -2.86 19.94 -1.56
N VAL A 470 -2.34 21.13 -1.73
CA VAL A 470 -0.93 21.41 -1.98
C VAL A 470 -0.38 22.42 -0.99
N ALA A 471 0.93 22.53 -0.92
CA ALA A 471 1.58 23.59 -0.15
C ALA A 471 1.44 24.94 -0.88
N ASP A 472 1.20 25.97 -0.10
CA ASP A 472 1.29 27.37 -0.49
C ASP A 472 2.34 28.09 0.37
N ILE A 473 3.12 28.98 -0.22
CA ILE A 473 4.24 29.65 0.46
C ILE A 473 4.04 31.16 0.43
N ASP A 474 3.81 31.75 1.60
CA ASP A 474 3.86 33.19 1.75
C ASP A 474 5.33 33.66 1.74
N LEU A 475 5.68 34.39 0.71
CA LEU A 475 7.05 34.87 0.50
C LEU A 475 7.39 36.11 1.32
N THR A 476 6.39 36.80 1.90
CA THR A 476 6.60 38.04 2.67
C THR A 476 7.42 37.77 3.94
N ASP A 477 7.13 36.66 4.63
CA ASP A 477 7.80 36.26 5.86
C ASP A 477 8.91 35.21 5.64
N CYS A 478 9.13 34.76 4.41
CA CYS A 478 10.06 33.70 4.08
C CYS A 478 11.52 34.10 4.32
N SER A 479 12.22 33.40 5.22
CA SER A 479 13.64 33.62 5.49
C SER A 479 14.60 33.02 4.45
N LYS A 480 14.11 32.38 3.40
CA LYS A 480 14.90 31.73 2.33
C LYS A 480 15.90 30.67 2.85
N CYS A 481 15.58 30.01 3.97
CA CYS A 481 16.45 29.02 4.63
C CYS A 481 16.58 27.70 3.85
N SER A 482 15.80 27.48 2.81
CA SER A 482 15.79 26.31 1.92
C SER A 482 15.44 24.97 2.62
N LEU A 483 14.94 24.95 3.86
CA LEU A 483 14.55 23.72 4.55
C LEU A 483 13.41 23.00 3.83
N CYS A 484 12.41 23.75 3.35
CA CYS A 484 11.29 23.18 2.61
C CYS A 484 11.72 22.45 1.33
N TYR A 485 12.72 22.99 0.62
CA TYR A 485 13.33 22.34 -0.56
C TYR A 485 14.09 21.07 -0.17
N LYS A 486 14.95 21.13 0.86
CA LYS A 486 15.78 20.00 1.30
C LYS A 486 14.96 18.83 1.83
N ASN A 487 13.87 19.15 2.54
CA ASN A 487 13.05 18.15 3.23
C ASN A 487 11.94 17.58 2.34
N CYS A 488 11.67 18.16 1.15
CA CYS A 488 10.59 17.67 0.30
C CYS A 488 10.91 16.30 -0.33
N PRO A 489 10.24 15.22 0.07
CA PRO A 489 10.52 13.88 -0.46
C PRO A 489 10.12 13.72 -1.93
N PHE A 490 9.28 14.64 -2.45
CA PHE A 490 8.76 14.61 -3.81
C PHE A 490 9.47 15.58 -4.75
N SER A 491 10.48 16.33 -4.26
CA SER A 491 11.15 17.39 -5.01
C SER A 491 10.16 18.41 -5.61
N ALA A 492 9.04 18.64 -4.93
CA ALA A 492 7.96 19.53 -5.35
C ALA A 492 8.24 21.01 -5.06
N ILE A 493 9.34 21.34 -4.43
CA ILE A 493 9.76 22.71 -4.16
C ILE A 493 11.06 22.96 -4.92
N GLN A 494 11.10 24.03 -5.67
CA GLN A 494 12.29 24.50 -6.37
C GLN A 494 12.72 25.85 -5.83
N LEU A 495 13.98 26.21 -6.04
CA LEU A 495 14.56 27.48 -5.63
C LEU A 495 14.99 28.25 -6.88
N ASP A 496 14.71 29.56 -6.91
CA ASP A 496 15.28 30.44 -7.92
C ASP A 496 16.75 30.83 -7.57
N GLU A 497 17.35 31.67 -8.41
CA GLU A 497 18.72 32.18 -8.21
C GLU A 497 18.89 32.92 -6.87
N ASN A 498 17.81 33.52 -6.35
CA ASN A 498 17.77 34.23 -5.07
C ASN A 498 17.39 33.34 -3.86
N LYS A 499 17.37 32.01 -4.07
CA LYS A 499 16.92 31.01 -3.08
C LYS A 499 15.45 31.19 -2.65
N GLN A 500 14.63 31.80 -3.48
CA GLN A 500 13.22 31.97 -3.22
C GLN A 500 12.49 30.67 -3.59
N PRO A 501 11.74 30.04 -2.66
CA PRO A 501 11.06 28.80 -2.92
C PRO A 501 9.78 29.00 -3.73
N SER A 502 9.49 28.07 -4.63
CA SER A 502 8.21 27.96 -5.32
C SER A 502 7.73 26.50 -5.35
N VAL A 503 6.43 26.28 -5.37
CA VAL A 503 5.83 24.95 -5.34
C VAL A 503 5.44 24.51 -6.74
N ILE A 504 5.94 23.37 -7.19
CA ILE A 504 5.45 22.68 -8.37
C ILE A 504 4.20 21.90 -7.96
N LYS A 505 3.02 22.51 -8.11
CA LYS A 505 1.73 21.98 -7.67
C LYS A 505 1.51 20.53 -8.16
N ALA A 506 1.94 20.21 -9.37
CA ALA A 506 1.84 18.87 -9.97
C ALA A 506 2.62 17.78 -9.22
N LEU A 507 3.72 18.13 -8.59
CA LEU A 507 4.55 17.22 -7.78
C LEU A 507 4.15 17.21 -6.30
N CYS A 508 3.53 18.28 -5.81
CA CYS A 508 3.14 18.39 -4.41
C CYS A 508 2.05 17.37 -4.06
N LYS A 509 2.29 16.60 -3.00
CA LYS A 509 1.33 15.60 -2.47
C LYS A 509 0.62 16.06 -1.20
N GLY A 510 0.74 17.33 -0.82
CA GLY A 510 0.07 17.88 0.36
C GLY A 510 0.47 17.23 1.70
N CYS A 511 1.62 16.55 1.77
CA CYS A 511 2.03 15.81 2.98
C CYS A 511 2.25 16.71 4.22
N GLY A 512 2.54 18.00 4.02
CA GLY A 512 2.67 19.01 5.06
C GLY A 512 3.98 18.99 5.84
N LEU A 513 4.97 18.18 5.44
CA LEU A 513 6.30 18.16 6.09
C LEU A 513 6.96 19.54 6.06
N CYS A 514 6.93 20.22 4.90
CA CYS A 514 7.50 21.55 4.71
C CYS A 514 6.84 22.60 5.61
N ALA A 515 5.52 22.53 5.80
CA ALA A 515 4.78 23.45 6.69
C ALA A 515 5.17 23.24 8.15
N ALA A 516 5.23 21.99 8.60
CA ALA A 516 5.58 21.67 9.99
C ALA A 516 7.05 21.91 10.34
N ASP A 517 7.96 21.96 9.36
CA ASP A 517 9.38 22.26 9.54
C ASP A 517 9.74 23.71 9.21
N CYS A 518 8.78 24.54 8.76
CA CYS A 518 9.06 25.93 8.46
C CYS A 518 9.28 26.75 9.74
N PRO A 519 10.48 27.32 9.98
CA PRO A 519 10.76 28.09 11.19
C PRO A 519 10.06 29.45 11.23
N LYS A 520 9.53 29.90 10.08
CA LYS A 520 8.78 31.14 9.92
C LYS A 520 7.27 30.93 9.80
N GLU A 521 6.83 29.66 9.80
CA GLU A 521 5.41 29.29 9.65
C GLU A 521 4.72 29.89 8.41
N CYS A 522 5.51 30.24 7.39
CA CYS A 522 5.05 30.87 6.15
C CYS A 522 4.60 29.86 5.07
N ILE A 523 4.41 28.57 5.44
CA ILE A 523 3.94 27.54 4.51
C ILE A 523 2.64 26.97 5.02
N THR A 524 1.60 27.06 4.22
CA THR A 524 0.28 26.53 4.48
C THR A 524 0.01 25.32 3.61
N ILE A 525 -0.77 24.37 4.10
CA ILE A 525 -1.32 23.28 3.29
C ILE A 525 -2.81 23.53 3.10
N VAL A 526 -3.24 23.67 1.87
CA VAL A 526 -4.65 23.83 1.54
C VAL A 526 -5.49 22.75 2.21
N HIS A 527 -6.58 23.11 2.85
CA HIS A 527 -7.49 22.23 3.61
C HIS A 527 -6.91 21.64 4.91
N TYR A 528 -5.62 21.91 5.21
CA TYR A 528 -4.93 21.48 6.45
C TYR A 528 -4.00 22.59 6.97
N SER A 529 -4.48 23.83 7.01
CA SER A 529 -3.72 24.95 7.59
C SER A 529 -3.52 24.79 9.10
N ASP A 530 -2.65 25.58 9.67
CA ASP A 530 -2.44 25.57 11.12
C ASP A 530 -3.67 26.06 11.87
N GLU A 531 -4.38 27.08 11.33
CA GLU A 531 -5.63 27.59 11.88
C GLU A 531 -6.73 26.52 11.89
N GLN A 532 -6.86 25.79 10.80
CA GLN A 532 -7.85 24.70 10.68
C GLN A 532 -7.58 23.57 11.69
N LEU A 533 -6.33 23.17 11.85
CA LEU A 533 -5.95 22.13 12.81
C LEU A 533 -6.06 22.64 14.26
N LEU A 534 -5.68 23.89 14.53
CA LEU A 534 -5.78 24.51 15.83
C LEU A 534 -7.25 24.64 16.26
N ALA A 535 -8.13 25.07 15.38
CA ALA A 535 -9.56 25.14 15.65
C ALA A 535 -10.15 23.78 16.06
N GLN A 536 -9.72 22.70 15.41
CA GLN A 536 -10.12 21.33 15.80
C GLN A 536 -9.57 20.94 17.19
N VAL A 537 -8.31 21.29 17.48
CA VAL A 537 -7.70 21.07 18.82
C VAL A 537 -8.48 21.77 19.91
N GLU A 538 -8.78 23.05 19.72
CA GLU A 538 -9.49 23.87 20.69
C GLU A 538 -10.94 23.38 20.89
N ALA A 539 -11.66 23.08 19.79
CA ALA A 539 -13.01 22.54 19.87
C ALA A 539 -13.07 21.16 20.55
N ALA A 540 -12.06 20.29 20.32
CA ALA A 540 -11.99 18.99 20.96
C ALA A 540 -11.83 19.07 22.47
N LEU A 541 -11.07 20.06 22.96
CA LEU A 541 -10.63 20.18 24.33
C LEU A 541 -11.38 21.27 25.15
N GLU A 542 -12.41 21.87 24.57
CA GLU A 542 -13.20 22.91 25.24
C GLU A 542 -13.90 22.42 26.51
N GLU A 543 -14.37 21.17 26.51
CA GLU A 543 -15.06 20.57 27.64
C GLU A 543 -14.32 19.33 28.15
N SER A 544 -14.09 19.24 29.47
CA SER A 544 -13.44 18.10 30.15
C SER A 544 -12.16 17.61 29.47
N PRO A 545 -11.19 18.49 29.14
CA PRO A 545 -9.98 18.11 28.44
C PRO A 545 -9.14 17.05 29.17
N GLU A 546 -9.22 17.04 30.51
CA GLU A 546 -8.53 16.10 31.40
C GLU A 546 -9.00 14.64 31.25
N LYS A 547 -10.15 14.42 30.56
CA LYS A 547 -10.69 13.10 30.24
C LYS A 547 -10.46 12.71 28.79
N LYS A 548 -9.86 13.58 27.98
CA LYS A 548 -9.74 13.41 26.54
C LYS A 548 -8.30 13.17 26.09
N ILE A 549 -8.14 12.25 25.16
CA ILE A 549 -6.93 12.01 24.39
C ILE A 549 -7.11 12.67 23.04
N LEU A 550 -6.24 13.62 22.70
CA LEU A 550 -6.23 14.20 21.37
C LEU A 550 -5.33 13.36 20.44
N GLY A 551 -5.89 12.82 19.36
CA GLY A 551 -5.16 11.97 18.44
C GLY A 551 -4.98 12.62 17.07
N PHE A 552 -3.75 12.69 16.55
CA PHE A 552 -3.46 13.02 15.16
C PHE A 552 -3.22 11.72 14.37
N VAL A 553 -4.06 11.46 13.37
CA VAL A 553 -3.98 10.22 12.57
C VAL A 553 -3.70 10.53 11.10
N CYS A 554 -2.68 9.91 10.54
CA CYS A 554 -2.37 10.09 9.12
C CYS A 554 -3.49 9.49 8.26
N HIS A 555 -3.88 10.21 7.21
CA HIS A 555 -4.98 9.86 6.30
C HIS A 555 -4.87 8.45 5.70
N TRP A 556 -3.67 7.97 5.43
CA TRP A 556 -3.44 6.74 4.67
C TRP A 556 -3.48 5.49 5.54
N CYS A 557 -2.40 5.17 6.23
CA CYS A 557 -2.31 3.93 6.99
C CYS A 557 -3.05 4.02 8.34
N ALA A 558 -2.75 5.04 9.14
CA ALA A 558 -3.33 5.15 10.48
C ALA A 558 -4.86 5.28 10.46
N LEU A 559 -5.41 6.17 9.62
CA LEU A 559 -6.86 6.30 9.45
C LEU A 559 -7.47 5.01 8.90
N GLY A 560 -6.74 4.30 8.02
CA GLY A 560 -7.16 2.98 7.54
C GLY A 560 -7.27 1.95 8.66
N GLY A 561 -6.32 1.94 9.59
CA GLY A 561 -6.37 1.09 10.80
C GLY A 561 -7.51 1.47 11.74
N VAL A 562 -7.76 2.77 11.92
CA VAL A 562 -8.94 3.28 12.66
C VAL A 562 -10.25 2.80 12.02
N ASP A 563 -10.37 2.94 10.70
CA ASP A 563 -11.55 2.49 9.95
C ASP A 563 -11.72 0.97 10.02
N MET A 564 -10.62 0.21 9.96
CA MET A 564 -10.65 -1.25 10.09
C MET A 564 -11.11 -1.67 11.49
N ALA A 565 -10.68 -0.98 12.55
CA ALA A 565 -11.20 -1.20 13.90
C ALA A 565 -12.72 -0.97 13.95
N GLY A 566 -13.20 0.08 13.28
CA GLY A 566 -14.63 0.39 13.16
C GLY A 566 -15.40 -0.68 12.42
N VAL A 567 -14.97 -1.06 11.21
CA VAL A 567 -15.60 -2.08 10.37
C VAL A 567 -15.64 -3.44 11.10
N SER A 568 -14.57 -3.78 11.82
CA SER A 568 -14.48 -4.98 12.64
C SER A 568 -15.20 -4.84 14.00
N ARG A 569 -15.78 -3.68 14.31
CA ARG A 569 -16.49 -3.37 15.55
C ARG A 569 -15.68 -3.66 16.82
N LEU A 570 -14.39 -3.41 16.76
CA LEU A 570 -13.48 -3.58 17.88
C LEU A 570 -13.75 -2.46 18.91
N GLN A 571 -14.24 -2.84 20.07
CA GLN A 571 -14.59 -1.88 21.12
C GLN A 571 -13.32 -1.38 21.83
N TYR A 572 -13.19 -0.06 21.98
CA TYR A 572 -12.16 0.60 22.78
C TYR A 572 -12.73 1.83 23.48
N PRO A 573 -12.06 2.39 24.52
CA PRO A 573 -12.61 3.51 25.30
C PRO A 573 -12.88 4.76 24.46
N SER A 574 -13.95 5.49 24.80
CA SER A 574 -14.45 6.65 24.04
C SER A 574 -13.68 7.97 24.26
N ASN A 575 -12.53 7.93 24.96
CA ASN A 575 -11.78 9.12 25.35
C ASN A 575 -11.11 9.87 24.20
N ALA A 576 -10.85 9.20 23.05
CA ALA A 576 -10.10 9.79 21.95
C ALA A 576 -10.95 10.73 21.07
N ARG A 577 -10.36 11.87 20.69
CA ARG A 577 -10.80 12.79 19.64
C ARG A 577 -9.74 12.82 18.56
N LEU A 578 -10.07 12.27 17.40
CA LEU A 578 -9.10 12.07 16.31
C LEU A 578 -9.19 13.20 15.30
N ILE A 579 -8.04 13.79 14.98
CA ILE A 579 -7.84 14.79 13.93
C ILE A 579 -7.11 14.13 12.76
N ARG A 580 -7.73 14.15 11.61
CA ARG A 580 -7.13 13.67 10.35
C ARG A 580 -6.08 14.66 9.85
N VAL A 581 -4.87 14.17 9.57
CA VAL A 581 -3.83 14.90 8.87
C VAL A 581 -3.38 14.10 7.66
N MET A 582 -2.93 14.76 6.58
CA MET A 582 -2.52 14.03 5.37
C MET A 582 -1.35 13.07 5.64
N CYS A 583 -0.37 13.54 6.41
CA CYS A 583 0.77 12.75 6.89
C CYS A 583 1.01 13.05 8.38
N SER A 584 1.48 12.09 9.16
CA SER A 584 1.94 12.35 10.54
C SER A 584 3.05 13.41 10.61
N ALA A 585 3.83 13.57 9.53
CA ALA A 585 4.82 14.65 9.40
C ALA A 585 4.21 16.06 9.36
N ARG A 586 2.88 16.22 9.15
CA ARG A 586 2.18 17.51 9.19
C ARG A 586 2.03 18.06 10.61
N VAL A 587 2.14 17.23 11.64
CA VAL A 587 1.89 17.63 13.03
C VAL A 587 3.06 18.47 13.58
N PRO A 588 2.93 19.81 13.72
CA PRO A 588 3.96 20.64 14.31
C PRO A 588 3.93 20.55 15.83
N ILE A 589 5.06 20.85 16.47
CA ILE A 589 5.18 20.79 17.95
C ILE A 589 4.18 21.72 18.64
N LYS A 590 3.90 22.90 18.06
CA LYS A 590 2.98 23.89 18.63
C LYS A 590 1.55 23.36 18.87
N LEU A 591 1.04 22.48 18.02
CA LEU A 591 -0.29 21.88 18.23
C LEU A 591 -0.29 20.90 19.41
N ILE A 592 0.80 20.20 19.62
CA ILE A 592 0.98 19.30 20.78
C ILE A 592 1.08 20.12 22.07
N GLU A 593 1.88 21.20 22.06
CA GLU A 593 1.99 22.11 23.19
C GLU A 593 0.64 22.73 23.53
N ARG A 594 -0.09 23.20 22.51
CA ARG A 594 -1.43 23.79 22.71
C ARG A 594 -2.42 22.79 23.31
N ALA A 595 -2.38 21.53 22.89
CA ALA A 595 -3.23 20.49 23.46
C ALA A 595 -2.99 20.30 24.96
N PHE A 596 -1.72 20.28 25.40
CA PHE A 596 -1.38 20.18 26.83
C PHE A 596 -1.68 21.48 27.61
N GLU A 597 -1.50 22.65 27.01
CA GLU A 597 -1.89 23.93 27.58
C GLU A 597 -3.40 24.01 27.85
N LEU A 598 -4.21 23.39 26.99
CA LEU A 598 -5.65 23.27 27.15
C LEU A 598 -6.06 22.14 28.13
N GLY A 599 -5.12 21.38 28.64
CA GLY A 599 -5.35 20.37 29.68
C GLY A 599 -5.66 18.96 29.16
N ALA A 600 -5.33 18.64 27.92
CA ALA A 600 -5.49 17.28 27.39
C ALA A 600 -4.85 16.23 28.31
N ALA A 601 -5.56 15.13 28.58
CA ALA A 601 -5.02 14.03 29.37
C ALA A 601 -3.79 13.39 28.72
N GLY A 602 -3.79 13.32 27.41
CA GLY A 602 -2.68 12.84 26.60
C GLY A 602 -2.84 13.22 25.13
N VAL A 603 -1.74 13.14 24.39
CA VAL A 603 -1.69 13.35 22.95
C VAL A 603 -1.15 12.11 22.25
N LEU A 604 -1.81 11.67 21.20
CA LEU A 604 -1.46 10.51 20.37
C LEU A 604 -1.13 10.97 18.96
N VAL A 605 -0.02 10.50 18.38
CA VAL A 605 0.29 10.68 16.96
C VAL A 605 0.50 9.32 16.32
N VAL A 606 -0.34 8.97 15.34
CA VAL A 606 -0.24 7.68 14.65
C VAL A 606 0.08 7.89 13.17
N GLY A 607 1.17 7.27 12.73
CA GLY A 607 1.65 7.31 11.35
C GLY A 607 1.64 5.94 10.67
N CYS A 608 2.21 5.90 9.46
CA CYS A 608 2.43 4.65 8.73
C CYS A 608 3.60 3.87 9.34
N GLU A 609 3.53 2.53 9.32
CA GLU A 609 4.61 1.66 9.77
C GLU A 609 5.90 1.84 8.96
N PHE A 610 7.05 1.59 9.60
CA PHE A 610 8.35 1.53 8.92
C PHE A 610 8.51 0.22 8.13
N PRO A 611 9.11 0.26 6.95
CA PRO A 611 9.59 1.41 6.17
C PRO A 611 8.55 1.96 5.17
N THR A 612 7.26 1.68 5.38
CA THR A 612 6.17 1.70 4.39
C THR A 612 5.35 3.00 4.37
N CYS A 613 5.99 4.14 4.68
CA CYS A 613 5.30 5.42 4.66
C CYS A 613 4.76 5.77 3.27
N HIS A 614 3.46 6.08 3.18
CA HIS A 614 2.80 6.55 1.95
C HIS A 614 3.50 7.78 1.35
N TYR A 615 4.06 8.65 2.17
CA TYR A 615 4.83 9.83 1.77
C TYR A 615 6.35 9.63 1.92
N ILE A 616 6.84 8.42 1.76
CA ILE A 616 8.24 7.99 1.69
C ILE A 616 8.98 8.16 3.03
N THR A 617 9.14 9.39 3.51
CA THR A 617 9.94 9.74 4.70
C THR A 617 9.13 10.37 5.83
N GLY A 618 7.82 10.50 5.67
CA GLY A 618 6.97 11.23 6.62
C GLY A 618 6.98 10.66 8.03
N ASN A 619 6.99 9.33 8.20
CA ASN A 619 7.06 8.69 9.51
C ASN A 619 8.41 8.95 10.20
N TYR A 620 9.54 8.88 9.47
CA TYR A 620 10.87 9.23 10.02
C TYR A 620 10.94 10.69 10.49
N ALA A 621 10.42 11.60 9.67
CA ALA A 621 10.38 13.03 10.04
C ALA A 621 9.46 13.27 11.24
N CYS A 622 8.33 12.58 11.32
CA CYS A 622 7.42 12.62 12.45
C CYS A 622 8.11 12.13 13.72
N GLU A 623 8.73 10.96 13.72
CA GLU A 623 9.45 10.38 14.86
C GLU A 623 10.50 11.35 15.40
N ALA A 624 11.35 11.86 14.50
CA ALA A 624 12.39 12.82 14.90
C ALA A 624 11.80 14.09 15.52
N ARG A 625 10.66 14.60 15.01
CA ARG A 625 9.98 15.78 15.55
C ARG A 625 9.32 15.47 16.89
N MET A 626 8.67 14.34 17.06
CA MET A 626 8.02 13.94 18.31
C MET A 626 9.04 13.73 19.42
N ASN A 627 10.22 13.18 19.12
CA ASN A 627 11.32 13.08 20.07
C ASN A 627 11.81 14.49 20.53
N ARG A 628 11.80 15.48 19.63
CA ARG A 628 12.06 16.89 20.01
C ARG A 628 10.93 17.47 20.87
N ALA A 629 9.68 17.14 20.53
CA ALA A 629 8.51 17.57 21.30
C ALA A 629 8.55 17.04 22.74
N LYS A 630 8.83 15.75 22.94
CA LYS A 630 9.00 15.14 24.28
C LYS A 630 10.03 15.86 25.12
N LYS A 631 11.21 16.18 24.55
CA LYS A 631 12.26 16.98 25.25
C LYS A 631 11.79 18.40 25.61
N LYS A 632 10.98 19.02 24.74
CA LYS A 632 10.44 20.36 24.97
C LYS A 632 9.36 20.36 26.06
N LEU A 633 8.47 19.37 26.03
CA LEU A 633 7.45 19.16 27.06
C LEU A 633 8.05 18.94 28.45
N SER A 634 9.07 18.07 28.56
CA SER A 634 9.78 17.83 29.81
C SER A 634 10.39 19.12 30.41
N LYS A 635 10.97 20.02 29.58
CA LYS A 635 11.46 21.32 30.02
C LYS A 635 10.35 22.26 30.52
N LYS A 636 9.11 22.09 30.04
CA LYS A 636 7.93 22.84 30.47
C LYS A 636 7.21 22.19 31.67
N GLY A 637 7.75 21.10 32.23
CA GLY A 637 7.14 20.38 33.36
C GLY A 637 5.97 19.47 32.97
N VAL A 638 5.77 19.23 31.69
CA VAL A 638 4.77 18.27 31.20
C VAL A 638 5.44 16.90 31.08
N ASP A 639 4.78 15.87 31.63
CA ASP A 639 5.25 14.49 31.52
C ASP A 639 5.32 14.05 30.05
N PRO A 640 6.54 13.75 29.53
CA PRO A 640 6.73 13.37 28.13
C PRO A 640 6.06 12.05 27.75
N ASP A 641 5.73 11.18 28.73
CA ASP A 641 5.06 9.90 28.49
C ASP A 641 3.55 10.06 28.25
N LYS A 642 3.00 11.26 28.41
CA LYS A 642 1.66 11.62 27.94
C LYS A 642 1.59 11.90 26.44
N LEU A 643 2.73 12.04 25.74
CA LEU A 643 2.82 12.09 24.28
C LEU A 643 3.17 10.71 23.75
N TRP A 644 2.18 10.02 23.17
CA TRP A 644 2.35 8.73 22.49
C TRP A 644 2.58 8.91 21.01
N VAL A 645 3.48 8.09 20.47
CA VAL A 645 3.75 8.01 19.04
C VAL A 645 3.74 6.55 18.65
N ASP A 646 2.91 6.18 17.70
CA ASP A 646 2.80 4.80 17.26
C ASP A 646 2.61 4.72 15.73
N TRP A 647 2.78 3.52 15.21
CA TRP A 647 2.77 3.24 13.78
C TRP A 647 1.77 2.13 13.49
N CYS A 648 0.83 2.37 12.57
CA CYS A 648 -0.26 1.45 12.30
C CYS A 648 -0.43 1.25 10.79
N SER A 649 -0.59 -0.01 10.39
CA SER A 649 -0.98 -0.37 9.02
C SER A 649 -2.48 -0.16 8.79
N ALA A 650 -2.88 0.06 7.55
CA ALA A 650 -4.29 0.21 7.18
C ALA A 650 -5.13 -1.07 7.41
N ALA A 651 -4.49 -2.22 7.52
CA ALA A 651 -5.14 -3.51 7.77
C ALA A 651 -5.19 -3.88 9.26
N ASP A 652 -4.51 -3.14 10.15
CA ASP A 652 -4.31 -3.53 11.54
C ASP A 652 -5.22 -2.76 12.52
N GLY A 653 -6.52 -2.99 12.38
CA GLY A 653 -7.52 -2.49 13.34
C GLY A 653 -7.31 -2.96 14.78
N PRO A 654 -6.93 -4.23 15.03
CA PRO A 654 -6.61 -4.71 16.37
C PRO A 654 -5.50 -3.92 17.05
N LYS A 655 -4.42 -3.60 16.35
CA LYS A 655 -3.32 -2.79 16.88
C LYS A 655 -3.80 -1.41 17.32
N PHE A 656 -4.58 -0.72 16.46
CA PHE A 656 -5.13 0.59 16.81
C PHE A 656 -6.02 0.53 18.07
N ALA A 657 -6.91 -0.48 18.15
CA ALA A 657 -7.77 -0.65 19.32
C ALA A 657 -6.96 -0.92 20.61
N ASN A 658 -5.85 -1.67 20.50
CA ASN A 658 -4.94 -1.91 21.62
C ASN A 658 -4.20 -0.63 22.04
N ILE A 659 -3.67 0.15 21.10
CA ILE A 659 -3.07 1.47 21.39
C ILE A 659 -4.02 2.33 22.24
N MET A 660 -5.30 2.36 21.88
CA MET A 660 -6.29 3.14 22.64
C MET A 660 -6.54 2.61 24.05
N ARG A 661 -6.64 1.28 24.21
CA ARG A 661 -6.83 0.62 25.52
C ARG A 661 -5.62 0.86 26.44
N ASP A 662 -4.43 0.69 25.90
CA ASP A 662 -3.17 0.80 26.64
C ASP A 662 -2.95 2.25 27.09
N MET A 663 -3.20 3.22 26.21
CA MET A 663 -3.06 4.63 26.54
C MET A 663 -4.07 5.08 27.61
N VAL A 664 -5.35 4.67 27.50
CA VAL A 664 -6.37 4.98 28.52
C VAL A 664 -6.00 4.36 29.87
N LYS A 665 -5.50 3.12 29.88
CA LYS A 665 -5.01 2.44 31.08
C LYS A 665 -3.83 3.17 31.70
N GLN A 666 -2.82 3.55 30.93
CA GLN A 666 -1.65 4.27 31.41
C GLN A 666 -2.01 5.65 32.00
N LEU A 667 -2.97 6.34 31.38
CA LEU A 667 -3.42 7.67 31.82
C LEU A 667 -4.47 7.61 32.93
N ASN A 668 -4.89 6.43 33.38
CA ASN A 668 -5.95 6.21 34.38
C ASN A 668 -7.27 6.93 34.05
N LEU A 669 -7.73 6.86 32.79
CA LEU A 669 -8.93 7.53 32.30
C LEU A 669 -10.18 6.61 32.29
N GLY A 670 -10.27 5.63 33.12
CA GLY A 670 -11.36 4.66 33.21
C GLY A 670 -12.71 5.24 33.63
#